data_82daecf818c5305376459d77af2175ac
#
_entry.id   82daecf818c5305376459d77af2175ac
#
_cell.length_a   1.000
_cell.length_b   1.000
_cell.length_c   1.000
_cell.angle_alpha   90.00
_cell.angle_beta   90.00
_cell.angle_gamma   90.00
#
_symmetry.space_group_name_H-M   'P 1'
#
loop_
_entity.id
_entity.type
_entity.pdbx_description
1 polymer ?
#
loop_
_entity_poly.entity_id
_entity_poly.type
_entity_poly.pdbx_seq_one_letter_code
_entity_poly.pdbx_strand_id
1 'polypeptide(L)'
;MQSMNLWQKSVYSDGSKFYVSNPCPKKGETVEISIRLFSDSPVQSVFVAGKRNGATLPEKMEKKSEKNGLSYYSAKIQIFEKEFSYKFILATSEKIYYYDQSGIYDHITDDSHNFRILTDYVQPEWVKNAVFYQIFPERFCNGDDSLSVKDGEYEFDGVPVRQIKDWSSVPEDYEKARCVDFYGGDLVGIRKKIPYLKKLGVTALYLNPIFYAATVHKYDCLDYFHVDPHFGGDQALVDLIEELHKNGMKIILDVSINHTGIANRWFNRDGTFFPKTEGAYNNPDSEEREYYFFNEDNSYHAWFGVPTLPTLNYTSEKLRHRIWQDKDSVVKKWLRKPFCTDGWRFDVADVMARKDELQLHHEIWPQIRSSIKEENPQGYILAEDWSDCTEFLNGDEWDSPMNYFGSCRPIRSFYGQTDFFISHSPEMRDIPAKIDAKAFAAWIQNYLARLPYVSQQVLFNLLDSHDISRFHNDPKISTDAVHGAIKMLFTLPGCTNMYYGDEADIDGRMHNNEGCRYPMPWNKDIEKLEIYGLYYKLCHIKTASSAFCDGGFKIVYAENSVLGFARFTSDELWITVASSDLESRQIKIPVAVFGQSFAENAVIQKDALGTAVNAVVKNGELSLTVPAGKSFLFKL
;
A
#
# COMPACT_ATOMS: atom_id res chain seq x y z
N MET A 1 14.22 -22.49 -14.03
CA MET A 1 14.33 -22.96 -12.63
C MET A 1 14.67 -24.44 -12.66
N GLN A 2 15.79 -24.87 -12.02
CA GLN A 2 16.05 -26.30 -11.80
C GLN A 2 14.87 -26.87 -10.99
N SER A 3 14.51 -28.13 -11.22
CA SER A 3 13.46 -28.81 -10.44
C SER A 3 13.92 -28.94 -8.97
N MET A 4 13.45 -28.07 -8.09
CA MET A 4 13.74 -28.14 -6.67
C MET A 4 13.17 -29.44 -6.08
N ASN A 5 13.99 -30.16 -5.30
CA ASN A 5 13.53 -31.30 -4.54
C ASN A 5 12.52 -30.88 -3.46
N LEU A 6 11.65 -31.79 -3.02
CA LEU A 6 10.59 -31.48 -2.06
C LEU A 6 11.14 -30.95 -0.72
N TRP A 7 12.29 -31.47 -0.25
CA TRP A 7 12.92 -30.96 0.96
C TRP A 7 13.37 -29.49 0.82
N GLN A 8 13.87 -29.06 -0.34
CA GLN A 8 14.24 -27.67 -0.61
C GLN A 8 13.03 -26.74 -0.55
N LYS A 9 11.88 -27.22 -1.03
CA LYS A 9 10.61 -26.48 -0.94
C LYS A 9 10.12 -26.32 0.51
N SER A 10 10.53 -27.20 1.43
CA SER A 10 10.16 -27.12 2.85
C SER A 10 10.99 -26.12 3.66
N VAL A 11 12.18 -25.73 3.13
CA VAL A 11 13.03 -24.70 3.77
C VAL A 11 12.27 -23.38 3.85
N TYR A 12 12.21 -22.85 5.08
CA TYR A 12 11.56 -21.55 5.29
C TYR A 12 12.06 -20.87 6.56
N SER A 13 12.29 -19.58 6.43
CA SER A 13 12.42 -18.57 7.47
C SER A 13 11.92 -17.24 6.94
N ASP A 14 11.58 -16.34 7.85
CA ASP A 14 11.31 -14.93 7.57
C ASP A 14 11.66 -14.09 8.80
N GLY A 15 11.35 -12.79 8.78
CA GLY A 15 11.59 -11.89 9.91
C GLY A 15 10.45 -11.86 10.93
N SER A 16 9.45 -12.76 10.83
CA SER A 16 8.31 -12.78 11.73
C SER A 16 8.67 -13.25 13.13
N LYS A 17 7.79 -12.96 14.11
CA LYS A 17 7.91 -13.48 15.48
C LYS A 17 7.94 -15.01 15.57
N PHE A 18 7.60 -15.73 14.51
CA PHE A 18 7.71 -17.19 14.44
C PHE A 18 9.14 -17.67 14.16
N TYR A 19 9.99 -16.79 13.60
CA TYR A 19 11.38 -17.11 13.23
C TYR A 19 12.40 -16.16 13.85
N VAL A 20 11.97 -14.99 14.33
CA VAL A 20 12.83 -14.02 15.02
C VAL A 20 12.14 -13.63 16.33
N SER A 21 12.76 -13.93 17.47
CA SER A 21 12.15 -13.76 18.79
C SER A 21 11.68 -12.32 19.09
N ASN A 22 12.33 -11.32 18.49
CA ASN A 22 11.90 -9.94 18.46
C ASN A 22 12.19 -9.34 17.06
N PRO A 23 11.17 -9.12 16.21
CA PRO A 23 11.36 -8.56 14.87
C PRO A 23 11.87 -7.11 14.82
N CYS A 24 11.67 -6.34 15.89
CA CYS A 24 12.09 -4.94 16.03
C CYS A 24 12.92 -4.76 17.31
N PRO A 25 14.14 -5.36 17.39
CA PRO A 25 14.93 -5.31 18.60
C PRO A 25 15.52 -3.92 18.85
N LYS A 26 15.88 -3.67 20.11
CA LYS A 26 16.72 -2.52 20.43
C LYS A 26 18.17 -2.83 20.08
N LYS A 27 18.93 -1.80 19.74
CA LYS A 27 20.36 -1.91 19.53
C LYS A 27 21.06 -2.53 20.75
N GLY A 28 21.88 -3.56 20.52
CA GLY A 28 22.52 -4.35 21.58
C GLY A 28 21.67 -5.51 22.14
N GLU A 29 20.43 -5.66 21.72
CA GLU A 29 19.58 -6.78 22.12
C GLU A 29 20.01 -8.09 21.44
N THR A 30 19.81 -9.21 22.15
CA THR A 30 20.03 -10.56 21.60
C THR A 30 18.72 -11.14 21.11
N VAL A 31 18.65 -11.49 19.84
CA VAL A 31 17.51 -12.17 19.22
C VAL A 31 17.83 -13.64 18.93
N GLU A 32 16.83 -14.50 19.00
CA GLU A 32 16.92 -15.87 18.50
C GLU A 32 16.37 -15.91 17.08
N ILE A 33 17.21 -16.31 16.12
CA ILE A 33 16.87 -16.47 14.70
C ILE A 33 16.69 -17.94 14.40
N SER A 34 15.60 -18.30 13.72
CA SER A 34 15.22 -19.69 13.44
C SER A 34 14.97 -19.94 11.96
N ILE A 35 15.14 -21.19 11.55
CA ILE A 35 14.79 -21.71 10.21
C ILE A 35 14.19 -23.10 10.38
N ARG A 36 13.26 -23.48 9.49
CA ARG A 36 12.67 -24.80 9.45
C ARG A 36 12.88 -25.50 8.11
N LEU A 37 12.93 -26.84 8.16
CA LEU A 37 12.98 -27.71 6.98
C LEU A 37 12.45 -29.11 7.35
N PHE A 38 12.19 -29.96 6.38
CA PHE A 38 11.74 -31.34 6.63
C PHE A 38 12.72 -32.11 7.54
N SER A 39 12.18 -32.88 8.47
CA SER A 39 12.96 -33.67 9.42
C SER A 39 13.77 -34.78 8.75
N ASP A 40 13.33 -35.29 7.61
CA ASP A 40 13.99 -36.31 6.78
C ASP A 40 14.84 -35.71 5.65
N SER A 41 15.11 -34.38 5.70
CA SER A 41 16.00 -33.73 4.72
C SER A 41 17.44 -34.23 4.83
N PRO A 42 18.23 -34.17 3.74
CA PRO A 42 19.65 -34.58 3.77
C PRO A 42 20.57 -33.57 4.49
N VAL A 43 20.04 -32.51 5.06
CA VAL A 43 20.81 -31.44 5.72
C VAL A 43 21.38 -31.94 7.04
N GLN A 44 22.70 -31.86 7.17
CA GLN A 44 23.46 -32.31 8.36
C GLN A 44 23.79 -31.15 9.31
N SER A 45 23.97 -29.94 8.76
CA SER A 45 24.31 -28.76 9.56
C SER A 45 23.68 -27.52 8.95
N VAL A 46 23.23 -26.62 9.84
CA VAL A 46 22.62 -25.35 9.49
C VAL A 46 23.42 -24.22 10.15
N PHE A 47 23.66 -23.15 9.42
CA PHE A 47 24.34 -21.96 9.91
C PHE A 47 23.53 -20.71 9.54
N VAL A 48 23.56 -19.69 10.37
CA VAL A 48 23.18 -18.33 10.06
C VAL A 48 24.45 -17.52 9.79
N ALA A 49 24.54 -16.90 8.62
CA ALA A 49 25.70 -16.10 8.22
C ALA A 49 25.26 -14.62 8.14
N GLY A 50 25.64 -13.86 9.14
CA GLY A 50 25.27 -12.44 9.27
C GLY A 50 26.47 -11.50 9.18
N LYS A 51 26.24 -10.28 8.71
CA LYS A 51 27.25 -9.22 8.68
C LYS A 51 27.40 -8.55 10.05
N ARG A 52 28.61 -8.58 10.60
CA ARG A 52 28.99 -7.90 11.84
C ARG A 52 30.30 -7.12 11.60
N ASN A 53 30.30 -5.84 11.87
CA ASN A 53 31.46 -4.97 11.65
C ASN A 53 32.06 -5.13 10.22
N GLY A 54 31.20 -5.29 9.20
CA GLY A 54 31.60 -5.47 7.82
C GLY A 54 32.03 -6.87 7.40
N ALA A 55 32.18 -7.83 8.34
CA ALA A 55 32.55 -9.22 8.04
C ALA A 55 31.34 -10.15 8.12
N THR A 56 31.24 -11.10 7.18
CA THR A 56 30.23 -12.17 7.22
C THR A 56 30.75 -13.31 8.10
N LEU A 57 30.07 -13.57 9.23
CA LEU A 57 30.45 -14.58 10.20
C LEU A 57 29.36 -15.65 10.29
N PRO A 58 29.64 -16.88 9.82
CA PRO A 58 28.70 -18.00 9.98
C PRO A 58 28.70 -18.51 11.43
N GLU A 59 27.51 -18.64 11.99
CA GLU A 59 27.27 -19.18 13.32
C GLU A 59 26.41 -20.44 13.22
N LYS A 60 26.88 -21.55 13.84
CA LYS A 60 26.19 -22.84 13.79
C LYS A 60 24.89 -22.76 14.56
N MET A 61 23.81 -23.24 13.94
CA MET A 61 22.48 -23.33 14.55
C MET A 61 22.26 -24.70 15.17
N GLU A 62 21.55 -24.73 16.29
CA GLU A 62 21.19 -25.97 16.99
C GLU A 62 19.77 -26.40 16.65
N LYS A 63 19.53 -27.70 16.47
CA LYS A 63 18.18 -28.26 16.37
C LYS A 63 17.46 -28.09 17.71
N LYS A 64 16.40 -27.28 17.73
CA LYS A 64 15.63 -26.98 18.95
C LYS A 64 14.41 -27.86 19.13
N SER A 65 13.72 -28.18 18.05
CA SER A 65 12.48 -28.94 18.10
C SER A 65 12.19 -29.66 16.79
N GLU A 66 11.25 -30.57 16.87
CA GLU A 66 10.63 -31.21 15.71
C GLU A 66 9.12 -31.22 15.92
N LYS A 67 8.37 -30.68 14.95
CA LYS A 67 6.90 -30.62 15.00
C LYS A 67 6.33 -30.77 13.59
N ASN A 68 5.30 -31.58 13.42
CA ASN A 68 4.58 -31.77 12.16
C ASN A 68 5.49 -32.17 10.96
N GLY A 69 6.52 -33.02 11.21
CA GLY A 69 7.46 -33.44 10.17
C GLY A 69 8.51 -32.39 9.80
N LEU A 70 8.59 -31.29 10.53
CA LEU A 70 9.53 -30.18 10.33
C LEU A 70 10.50 -30.06 11.50
N SER A 71 11.78 -29.98 11.22
CA SER A 71 12.84 -29.67 12.19
C SER A 71 13.12 -28.18 12.21
N TYR A 72 13.21 -27.61 13.40
CA TYR A 72 13.51 -26.19 13.65
C TYR A 72 14.92 -26.05 14.20
N TYR A 73 15.71 -25.18 13.59
CA TYR A 73 17.06 -24.84 14.02
C TYR A 73 17.10 -23.37 14.43
N SER A 74 17.87 -23.03 15.48
CA SER A 74 18.02 -21.64 15.90
C SER A 74 19.43 -21.32 16.41
N ALA A 75 19.76 -20.02 16.37
CA ALA A 75 20.93 -19.42 16.99
C ALA A 75 20.58 -18.09 17.64
N LYS A 76 21.33 -17.70 18.68
CA LYS A 76 21.18 -16.43 19.37
C LYS A 76 22.20 -15.44 18.85
N ILE A 77 21.73 -14.29 18.34
CA ILE A 77 22.55 -13.26 17.72
C ILE A 77 22.33 -11.95 18.47
N GLN A 78 23.42 -11.32 18.95
CA GLN A 78 23.38 -9.97 19.50
C GLN A 78 23.59 -8.96 18.36
N ILE A 79 22.69 -7.97 18.24
CA ILE A 79 22.65 -7.03 17.11
C ILE A 79 23.05 -5.63 17.60
N PHE A 80 24.11 -5.08 17.02
CA PHE A 80 24.61 -3.73 17.31
C PHE A 80 24.43 -2.75 16.16
N GLU A 81 24.26 -3.25 14.93
CA GLU A 81 24.08 -2.48 13.72
C GLU A 81 22.65 -1.89 13.66
N LYS A 82 22.46 -0.80 12.90
CA LYS A 82 21.14 -0.26 12.58
C LYS A 82 20.29 -1.28 11.80
N GLU A 83 20.97 -2.05 10.94
CA GLU A 83 20.41 -3.15 10.15
C GLU A 83 21.32 -4.38 10.28
N PHE A 84 20.75 -5.51 10.66
CA PHE A 84 21.44 -6.80 10.64
C PHE A 84 21.01 -7.60 9.43
N SER A 85 21.93 -7.77 8.47
CA SER A 85 21.75 -8.48 7.20
C SER A 85 22.31 -9.90 7.30
N TYR A 86 21.52 -10.94 6.98
CA TYR A 86 21.92 -12.34 7.12
C TYR A 86 21.26 -13.27 6.10
N LYS A 87 21.87 -14.43 5.88
CA LYS A 87 21.36 -15.58 5.13
C LYS A 87 21.66 -16.87 5.85
N PHE A 88 21.08 -17.97 5.40
CA PHE A 88 21.35 -19.30 5.97
C PHE A 88 22.24 -20.11 5.04
N ILE A 89 23.05 -21.00 5.64
CA ILE A 89 23.88 -21.98 4.94
C ILE A 89 23.44 -23.36 5.39
N LEU A 90 23.08 -24.22 4.44
CA LEU A 90 22.60 -25.57 4.65
C LEU A 90 23.62 -26.56 4.08
N ALA A 91 24.26 -27.34 4.92
CA ALA A 91 25.27 -28.31 4.51
C ALA A 91 24.68 -29.74 4.50
N THR A 92 24.76 -30.39 3.35
CA THR A 92 24.48 -31.84 3.18
C THR A 92 25.80 -32.61 3.08
N SER A 93 25.74 -33.94 2.95
CA SER A 93 26.95 -34.75 2.68
C SER A 93 27.56 -34.48 1.29
N GLU A 94 26.80 -33.93 0.36
CA GLU A 94 27.19 -33.81 -1.05
C GLU A 94 27.43 -32.37 -1.46
N LYS A 95 26.67 -31.39 -0.87
CA LYS A 95 26.65 -30.02 -1.35
C LYS A 95 26.27 -29.02 -0.26
N ILE A 96 26.71 -27.77 -0.42
CA ILE A 96 26.30 -26.61 0.38
C ILE A 96 25.25 -25.84 -0.40
N TYR A 97 24.19 -25.40 0.31
CA TYR A 97 23.15 -24.53 -0.21
C TYR A 97 23.09 -23.23 0.61
N TYR A 98 22.68 -22.17 -0.06
CA TYR A 98 22.48 -20.85 0.52
C TYR A 98 21.01 -20.51 0.43
N TYR A 99 20.42 -20.01 1.52
CA TYR A 99 19.03 -19.62 1.59
C TYR A 99 18.91 -18.18 2.07
N ASP A 100 18.34 -17.33 1.21
CA ASP A 100 17.99 -15.92 1.47
C ASP A 100 16.48 -15.69 1.23
N GLN A 101 16.00 -14.43 1.30
CA GLN A 101 14.57 -14.13 1.12
C GLN A 101 14.04 -14.46 -0.29
N SER A 102 14.91 -14.54 -1.30
CA SER A 102 14.52 -14.87 -2.68
C SER A 102 14.45 -16.38 -2.93
N GLY A 103 15.10 -17.23 -2.09
CA GLY A 103 15.02 -18.68 -2.22
C GLY A 103 16.27 -19.43 -1.81
N ILE A 104 16.37 -20.69 -2.29
CA ILE A 104 17.49 -21.59 -2.02
C ILE A 104 18.36 -21.77 -3.28
N TYR A 105 19.68 -21.65 -3.11
CA TYR A 105 20.67 -21.66 -4.19
C TYR A 105 21.81 -22.62 -3.88
N ASP A 106 22.43 -23.16 -4.91
CA ASP A 106 23.59 -24.05 -4.81
C ASP A 106 24.94 -23.31 -5.01
N HIS A 107 24.92 -22.00 -4.93
CA HIS A 107 26.04 -21.08 -5.01
C HIS A 107 25.85 -19.91 -4.05
N ILE A 108 26.91 -19.17 -3.76
CA ILE A 108 26.85 -17.97 -2.93
C ILE A 108 26.08 -16.88 -3.68
N THR A 109 25.04 -16.33 -3.02
CA THR A 109 24.30 -15.18 -3.49
C THR A 109 24.95 -13.88 -3.00
N ASP A 110 24.69 -12.75 -3.68
CA ASP A 110 25.00 -11.43 -3.16
C ASP A 110 24.13 -11.11 -1.92
N ASP A 111 24.25 -9.89 -1.40
CA ASP A 111 23.56 -9.51 -0.16
C ASP A 111 22.23 -8.77 -0.38
N SER A 112 21.84 -8.52 -1.63
CA SER A 112 20.65 -7.72 -1.95
C SER A 112 19.34 -8.35 -1.47
N HIS A 113 19.30 -9.68 -1.36
CA HIS A 113 18.15 -10.45 -0.91
C HIS A 113 18.34 -11.11 0.46
N ASN A 114 19.36 -10.69 1.22
CA ASN A 114 19.53 -11.17 2.59
C ASN A 114 18.29 -10.84 3.44
N PHE A 115 17.99 -11.69 4.43
CA PHE A 115 17.09 -11.32 5.51
C PHE A 115 17.64 -10.12 6.25
N ARG A 116 16.75 -9.20 6.68
CA ARG A 116 17.15 -7.98 7.37
C ARG A 116 16.32 -7.77 8.63
N ILE A 117 16.99 -7.48 9.76
CA ILE A 117 16.37 -7.08 11.01
C ILE A 117 16.75 -5.62 11.26
N LEU A 118 15.76 -4.75 11.42
CA LEU A 118 15.94 -3.33 11.73
C LEU A 118 15.94 -3.13 13.24
N THR A 119 16.97 -2.48 13.78
CA THR A 119 16.99 -2.09 15.20
C THR A 119 16.32 -0.74 15.41
N ASP A 120 15.67 -0.57 16.57
CA ASP A 120 14.98 0.65 16.98
C ASP A 120 13.85 1.11 16.04
N TYR A 121 13.44 0.26 15.10
CA TYR A 121 12.29 0.54 14.25
C TYR A 121 10.98 0.45 15.02
N VAL A 122 10.13 1.45 14.87
CA VAL A 122 8.78 1.45 15.44
C VAL A 122 7.78 1.18 14.32
N GLN A 123 7.34 -0.07 14.24
CA GLN A 123 6.32 -0.48 13.28
C GLN A 123 4.94 0.02 13.71
N PRO A 124 4.12 0.59 12.82
CA PRO A 124 2.72 0.89 13.11
C PRO A 124 1.89 -0.41 13.15
N GLU A 125 1.79 -1.02 14.34
CA GLU A 125 1.21 -2.35 14.54
C GLU A 125 -0.23 -2.48 14.04
N TRP A 126 -1.02 -1.41 14.12
CA TRP A 126 -2.41 -1.40 13.69
C TRP A 126 -2.60 -1.55 12.17
N VAL A 127 -1.51 -1.35 11.38
CA VAL A 127 -1.56 -1.41 9.91
C VAL A 127 -1.46 -2.84 9.39
N LYS A 128 -0.81 -3.76 10.10
CA LYS A 128 -0.42 -5.11 9.62
C LYS A 128 -1.52 -5.88 8.88
N ASN A 129 -2.74 -5.89 9.38
CA ASN A 129 -3.87 -6.55 8.75
C ASN A 129 -5.05 -5.61 8.52
N ALA A 130 -4.77 -4.31 8.49
CA ALA A 130 -5.79 -3.31 8.27
C ALA A 130 -6.44 -3.46 6.89
N VAL A 131 -7.71 -3.13 6.85
CA VAL A 131 -8.47 -2.89 5.63
C VAL A 131 -8.76 -1.41 5.58
N PHE A 132 -8.00 -0.71 4.74
CA PHE A 132 -8.22 0.69 4.43
C PHE A 132 -9.35 0.85 3.43
N TYR A 133 -10.05 1.98 3.56
CA TYR A 133 -11.00 2.44 2.57
C TYR A 133 -10.64 3.87 2.18
N GLN A 134 -10.17 4.03 0.95
CA GLN A 134 -9.81 5.33 0.40
C GLN A 134 -11.04 6.08 -0.03
N ILE A 135 -11.23 7.28 0.46
CA ILE A 135 -12.37 8.15 0.14
C ILE A 135 -11.91 9.41 -0.56
N PHE A 136 -12.53 9.70 -1.72
CA PHE A 136 -12.52 11.02 -2.33
C PHE A 136 -13.73 11.80 -1.75
N PRO A 137 -13.53 12.69 -0.75
CA PRO A 137 -14.63 13.18 0.09
C PRO A 137 -15.75 13.83 -0.69
N GLU A 138 -15.39 14.64 -1.69
CA GLU A 138 -16.31 15.40 -2.52
C GLU A 138 -17.30 14.52 -3.34
N ARG A 139 -16.95 13.25 -3.58
CA ARG A 139 -17.73 12.27 -4.37
C ARG A 139 -18.33 11.13 -3.52
N PHE A 140 -18.15 11.17 -2.20
CA PHE A 140 -18.56 10.05 -1.35
C PHE A 140 -19.98 10.18 -0.81
N CYS A 141 -20.29 11.23 -0.07
CA CYS A 141 -21.61 11.43 0.52
C CYS A 141 -21.82 12.88 0.94
N ASN A 142 -22.88 13.52 0.46
CA ASN A 142 -23.34 14.80 1.00
C ASN A 142 -24.04 14.55 2.35
N GLY A 143 -23.51 15.13 3.40
CA GLY A 143 -24.05 15.01 4.75
C GLY A 143 -24.83 16.23 5.21
N ASP A 144 -24.46 17.41 4.74
CA ASP A 144 -25.09 18.68 5.03
C ASP A 144 -25.04 19.61 3.80
N ASP A 145 -26.15 19.67 3.08
CA ASP A 145 -26.27 20.46 1.84
C ASP A 145 -25.99 21.97 2.04
N SER A 146 -26.08 22.46 3.27
CA SER A 146 -25.78 23.87 3.58
C SER A 146 -24.27 24.19 3.48
N LEU A 147 -23.41 23.17 3.51
CA LEU A 147 -21.96 23.30 3.35
C LEU A 147 -21.55 23.36 1.88
N SER A 148 -22.40 22.89 0.97
CA SER A 148 -22.07 22.80 -0.45
C SER A 148 -21.74 24.17 -1.04
N VAL A 149 -20.76 24.16 -1.94
CA VAL A 149 -20.37 25.33 -2.73
C VAL A 149 -21.57 25.91 -3.49
N LYS A 150 -21.61 27.22 -3.69
CA LYS A 150 -22.65 27.89 -4.47
C LYS A 150 -22.16 28.23 -5.87
N ASP A 151 -23.05 28.19 -6.86
CA ASP A 151 -22.73 28.57 -8.22
C ASP A 151 -22.12 29.98 -8.28
N GLY A 152 -20.90 30.10 -8.86
CA GLY A 152 -20.20 31.36 -9.01
C GLY A 152 -19.66 31.97 -7.71
N GLU A 153 -19.54 31.21 -6.63
CA GLU A 153 -18.98 31.67 -5.34
C GLU A 153 -17.55 32.21 -5.51
N TYR A 154 -16.77 31.61 -6.39
CA TYR A 154 -15.47 32.10 -6.84
C TYR A 154 -15.17 31.57 -8.26
N GLU A 155 -14.05 32.04 -8.82
CA GLU A 155 -13.49 31.53 -10.09
C GLU A 155 -12.11 30.92 -9.83
N PHE A 156 -11.80 29.84 -10.53
CA PHE A 156 -10.48 29.23 -10.55
C PHE A 156 -10.07 28.92 -11.99
N ASP A 157 -8.88 29.34 -12.39
CA ASP A 157 -8.33 29.18 -13.75
C ASP A 157 -9.32 29.64 -14.85
N GLY A 158 -10.03 30.75 -14.58
CA GLY A 158 -11.01 31.35 -15.49
C GLY A 158 -12.36 30.64 -15.60
N VAL A 159 -12.62 29.64 -14.75
CA VAL A 159 -13.88 28.89 -14.70
C VAL A 159 -14.60 29.17 -13.38
N PRO A 160 -15.88 29.63 -13.41
CA PRO A 160 -16.67 29.79 -12.18
C PRO A 160 -17.00 28.42 -11.58
N VAL A 161 -16.91 28.33 -10.26
CA VAL A 161 -17.30 27.16 -9.50
C VAL A 161 -18.78 26.83 -9.69
N ARG A 162 -19.12 25.55 -9.77
CA ARG A 162 -20.51 25.08 -9.96
C ARG A 162 -20.88 24.02 -8.93
N GLN A 163 -22.08 24.09 -8.42
CA GLN A 163 -22.70 23.02 -7.64
C GLN A 163 -23.45 22.06 -8.56
N ILE A 164 -23.05 20.81 -8.58
CA ILE A 164 -23.74 19.74 -9.32
C ILE A 164 -24.82 19.13 -8.41
N LYS A 165 -26.07 19.46 -8.68
CA LYS A 165 -27.21 19.03 -7.86
C LYS A 165 -27.67 17.60 -8.12
N ASP A 166 -27.43 17.10 -9.33
CA ASP A 166 -27.73 15.71 -9.66
C ASP A 166 -26.54 14.82 -9.28
N TRP A 167 -26.64 14.20 -8.11
CA TRP A 167 -25.61 13.27 -7.60
C TRP A 167 -25.32 12.09 -8.53
N SER A 168 -26.23 11.76 -9.45
CA SER A 168 -26.06 10.67 -10.41
C SER A 168 -25.39 11.09 -11.71
N SER A 169 -25.16 12.39 -11.91
CA SER A 169 -24.51 12.89 -13.11
C SER A 169 -23.03 12.48 -13.18
N VAL A 170 -22.52 12.42 -14.41
CA VAL A 170 -21.12 12.06 -14.69
C VAL A 170 -20.26 13.31 -14.59
N PRO A 171 -19.10 13.27 -13.87
CA PRO A 171 -18.17 14.40 -13.82
C PRO A 171 -17.68 14.82 -15.20
N GLU A 172 -17.61 16.13 -15.44
CA GLU A 172 -17.04 16.69 -16.66
C GLU A 172 -15.52 16.52 -16.71
N ASP A 173 -14.97 16.54 -17.93
CA ASP A 173 -13.54 16.49 -18.15
C ASP A 173 -12.82 17.77 -17.68
N TYR A 174 -11.55 17.64 -17.30
CA TYR A 174 -10.72 18.74 -16.79
C TYR A 174 -10.70 19.95 -17.73
N GLU A 175 -10.65 19.73 -19.04
CA GLU A 175 -10.59 20.80 -20.05
C GLU A 175 -11.79 21.75 -19.98
N LYS A 176 -12.95 21.26 -19.54
CA LYS A 176 -14.17 22.06 -19.39
C LYS A 176 -14.38 22.57 -17.97
N ALA A 177 -14.21 21.70 -17.00
CA ALA A 177 -14.60 21.97 -15.62
C ALA A 177 -13.46 22.47 -14.73
N ARG A 178 -12.20 22.35 -15.14
CA ARG A 178 -11.02 22.72 -14.34
C ARG A 178 -11.07 22.23 -12.89
N CYS A 179 -11.71 21.07 -12.65
CA CYS A 179 -11.93 20.49 -11.33
C CYS A 179 -12.70 21.39 -10.35
N VAL A 180 -13.64 22.22 -10.85
CA VAL A 180 -14.48 23.08 -10.00
C VAL A 180 -15.98 22.76 -10.09
N ASP A 181 -16.30 21.52 -10.45
CA ASP A 181 -17.66 20.94 -10.42
C ASP A 181 -17.87 20.17 -9.13
N PHE A 182 -18.52 20.77 -8.15
CA PHE A 182 -18.70 20.23 -6.82
C PHE A 182 -20.04 19.48 -6.69
N TYR A 183 -19.99 18.25 -6.16
CA TYR A 183 -21.17 17.43 -5.82
C TYR A 183 -21.59 17.61 -4.36
N GLY A 184 -20.73 18.22 -3.54
CA GLY A 184 -21.04 18.56 -2.17
C GLY A 184 -20.87 17.39 -1.18
N GLY A 185 -20.04 16.39 -1.48
CA GLY A 185 -19.62 15.42 -0.46
C GLY A 185 -18.80 16.10 0.64
N ASP A 186 -18.99 15.68 1.91
CA ASP A 186 -18.43 16.33 3.08
C ASP A 186 -18.07 15.34 4.20
N LEU A 187 -17.40 15.83 5.27
CA LEU A 187 -17.00 14.99 6.41
C LEU A 187 -18.19 14.55 7.26
N VAL A 188 -19.28 15.32 7.26
CA VAL A 188 -20.54 14.92 7.94
C VAL A 188 -21.15 13.70 7.25
N GLY A 189 -21.11 13.68 5.92
CA GLY A 189 -21.56 12.55 5.10
C GLY A 189 -20.70 11.31 5.34
N ILE A 190 -19.38 11.46 5.41
CA ILE A 190 -18.48 10.34 5.75
C ILE A 190 -18.83 9.78 7.13
N ARG A 191 -19.01 10.67 8.14
CA ARG A 191 -19.39 10.25 9.50
C ARG A 191 -20.70 9.47 9.52
N LYS A 192 -21.71 9.89 8.75
CA LYS A 192 -22.99 9.18 8.62
C LYS A 192 -22.84 7.76 8.04
N LYS A 193 -21.77 7.50 7.26
CA LYS A 193 -21.53 6.21 6.60
C LYS A 193 -20.60 5.27 7.39
N ILE A 194 -20.12 5.67 8.58
CA ILE A 194 -19.31 4.79 9.44
C ILE A 194 -19.99 3.44 9.71
N PRO A 195 -21.30 3.34 10.01
CA PRO A 195 -21.95 2.03 10.19
C PRO A 195 -21.86 1.11 8.97
N TYR A 196 -21.97 1.66 7.76
CA TYR A 196 -21.81 0.91 6.50
C TYR A 196 -20.36 0.39 6.36
N LEU A 197 -19.38 1.27 6.55
CA LEU A 197 -17.96 0.92 6.44
C LEU A 197 -17.55 -0.13 7.48
N LYS A 198 -18.00 0.02 8.72
CA LYS A 198 -17.77 -0.96 9.78
C LYS A 198 -18.40 -2.32 9.46
N LYS A 199 -19.64 -2.33 8.93
CA LYS A 199 -20.31 -3.56 8.50
C LYS A 199 -19.53 -4.25 7.38
N LEU A 200 -19.01 -3.51 6.41
CA LEU A 200 -18.18 -4.03 5.33
C LEU A 200 -16.87 -4.67 5.86
N GLY A 201 -16.41 -4.27 7.04
CA GLY A 201 -15.18 -4.77 7.66
C GLY A 201 -13.98 -3.83 7.50
N VAL A 202 -14.21 -2.56 7.15
CA VAL A 202 -13.19 -1.52 7.09
C VAL A 202 -12.67 -1.21 8.49
N THR A 203 -11.34 -1.10 8.63
CA THR A 203 -10.68 -0.80 9.91
C THR A 203 -9.96 0.55 9.92
N ALA A 204 -9.73 1.13 8.75
CA ALA A 204 -9.07 2.42 8.63
C ALA A 204 -9.57 3.20 7.41
N LEU A 205 -9.59 4.53 7.51
CA LEU A 205 -9.86 5.41 6.39
C LEU A 205 -8.56 6.06 5.89
N TYR A 206 -8.46 6.20 4.59
CA TYR A 206 -7.56 7.13 3.93
C TYR A 206 -8.42 8.18 3.21
N LEU A 207 -8.33 9.44 3.64
CA LEU A 207 -9.02 10.54 2.99
C LEU A 207 -8.09 11.24 2.02
N ASN A 208 -8.50 11.37 0.75
CA ASN A 208 -7.90 12.33 -0.17
C ASN A 208 -7.97 13.74 0.44
N PRO A 209 -7.19 14.74 -0.03
CA PRO A 209 -7.00 15.99 0.69
C PRO A 209 -8.29 16.67 1.12
N ILE A 210 -8.27 17.21 2.34
CA ILE A 210 -9.43 17.87 2.96
C ILE A 210 -9.16 19.33 3.35
N PHE A 211 -7.92 19.81 3.16
CA PHE A 211 -7.55 21.16 3.51
C PHE A 211 -8.17 22.17 2.55
N TYR A 212 -8.27 23.43 2.99
CA TYR A 212 -8.85 24.50 2.20
C TYR A 212 -8.17 24.60 0.83
N ALA A 213 -8.95 24.50 -0.25
CA ALA A 213 -8.45 24.49 -1.62
C ALA A 213 -9.53 24.94 -2.61
N ALA A 214 -9.11 25.38 -3.81
CA ALA A 214 -10.03 25.87 -4.82
C ALA A 214 -10.72 24.75 -5.60
N THR A 215 -10.09 23.59 -5.76
CA THR A 215 -10.59 22.49 -6.59
C THR A 215 -11.21 21.37 -5.79
N VAL A 216 -11.94 20.48 -6.47
CA VAL A 216 -12.57 19.28 -5.86
C VAL A 216 -11.55 18.26 -5.34
N HIS A 217 -10.35 18.18 -5.94
CA HIS A 217 -9.30 17.24 -5.52
C HIS A 217 -8.43 17.76 -4.38
N LYS A 218 -8.38 19.09 -4.19
CA LYS A 218 -7.71 19.80 -3.09
C LYS A 218 -6.19 19.61 -2.97
N TYR A 219 -5.51 19.11 -4.02
CA TYR A 219 -4.05 19.08 -4.09
C TYR A 219 -3.45 20.48 -4.34
N ASP A 220 -4.25 21.43 -4.78
CA ASP A 220 -3.95 22.87 -4.90
C ASP A 220 -4.21 23.61 -3.59
N CYS A 221 -3.70 23.11 -2.47
CA CYS A 221 -3.94 23.60 -1.13
C CYS A 221 -3.75 25.13 -1.03
N LEU A 222 -4.74 25.83 -0.44
CA LEU A 222 -4.71 27.25 -0.12
C LEU A 222 -4.20 27.52 1.29
N ASP A 223 -4.56 26.66 2.24
CA ASP A 223 -4.18 26.74 3.64
C ASP A 223 -4.11 25.35 4.28
N TYR A 224 -2.92 24.94 4.70
CA TYR A 224 -2.68 23.65 5.35
C TYR A 224 -3.17 23.56 6.81
N PHE A 225 -3.58 24.69 7.37
CA PHE A 225 -3.91 24.78 8.79
C PHE A 225 -5.41 24.78 9.06
N HIS A 226 -6.24 24.71 8.03
CA HIS A 226 -7.70 24.63 8.17
C HIS A 226 -8.28 23.61 7.19
N VAL A 227 -9.24 22.84 7.70
CA VAL A 227 -10.10 22.00 6.86
C VAL A 227 -11.01 22.91 6.03
N ASP A 228 -11.26 22.52 4.79
CA ASP A 228 -12.15 23.25 3.88
C ASP A 228 -13.52 23.49 4.53
N PRO A 229 -14.02 24.74 4.55
CA PRO A 229 -15.34 25.05 5.07
C PRO A 229 -16.47 24.25 4.41
N HIS A 230 -16.35 23.94 3.10
CA HIS A 230 -17.32 23.14 2.38
C HIS A 230 -17.29 21.65 2.78
N PHE A 231 -16.26 21.22 3.51
CA PHE A 231 -16.22 19.91 4.16
C PHE A 231 -16.69 19.94 5.62
N GLY A 232 -17.08 21.13 6.15
CA GLY A 232 -17.54 21.33 7.51
C GLY A 232 -16.46 21.87 8.47
N GLY A 233 -15.28 22.21 7.95
CA GLY A 233 -14.19 22.81 8.71
C GLY A 233 -13.58 21.89 9.77
N ASP A 234 -12.74 22.47 10.62
CA ASP A 234 -11.96 21.75 11.63
C ASP A 234 -12.84 20.93 12.59
N GLN A 235 -14.02 21.46 12.98
CA GLN A 235 -14.91 20.75 13.92
C GLN A 235 -15.48 19.47 13.30
N ALA A 236 -15.85 19.48 12.03
CA ALA A 236 -16.36 18.27 11.37
C ALA A 236 -15.30 17.17 11.30
N LEU A 237 -14.02 17.54 11.16
CA LEU A 237 -12.91 16.58 11.22
C LEU A 237 -12.75 16.00 12.64
N VAL A 238 -12.81 16.82 13.68
CA VAL A 238 -12.76 16.36 15.08
C VAL A 238 -13.88 15.36 15.34
N ASP A 239 -15.12 15.72 14.98
CA ASP A 239 -16.29 14.86 15.18
C ASP A 239 -16.18 13.53 14.41
N LEU A 240 -15.63 13.56 13.19
CA LEU A 240 -15.40 12.36 12.39
C LEU A 240 -14.36 11.44 13.05
N ILE A 241 -13.23 11.99 13.48
CA ILE A 241 -12.14 11.22 14.10
C ILE A 241 -12.60 10.60 15.42
N GLU A 242 -13.29 11.37 16.26
CA GLU A 242 -13.84 10.87 17.54
C GLU A 242 -14.79 9.67 17.30
N GLU A 243 -15.68 9.78 16.31
CA GLU A 243 -16.62 8.69 16.00
C GLU A 243 -15.90 7.48 15.39
N LEU A 244 -14.87 7.67 14.53
CA LEU A 244 -14.04 6.59 14.02
C LEU A 244 -13.32 5.86 15.17
N HIS A 245 -12.61 6.58 16.03
CA HIS A 245 -11.87 6.00 17.16
C HIS A 245 -12.79 5.26 18.12
N LYS A 246 -13.99 5.80 18.41
CA LYS A 246 -15.02 5.13 19.22
C LYS A 246 -15.48 3.81 18.60
N ASN A 247 -15.45 3.70 17.27
CA ASN A 247 -15.76 2.48 16.55
C ASN A 247 -14.55 1.55 16.33
N GLY A 248 -13.37 1.89 16.88
CA GLY A 248 -12.13 1.12 16.74
C GLY A 248 -11.48 1.26 15.36
N MET A 249 -11.86 2.28 14.59
CA MET A 249 -11.32 2.56 13.26
C MET A 249 -10.24 3.64 13.33
N LYS A 250 -9.29 3.60 12.39
CA LYS A 250 -8.19 4.55 12.24
C LYS A 250 -8.40 5.48 11.05
N ILE A 251 -7.61 6.57 10.97
CA ILE A 251 -7.69 7.52 9.86
C ILE A 251 -6.34 8.13 9.55
N ILE A 252 -5.98 8.18 8.26
CA ILE A 252 -4.86 8.95 7.76
C ILE A 252 -5.35 10.05 6.82
N LEU A 253 -4.65 11.18 6.82
CA LEU A 253 -4.93 12.31 5.95
C LEU A 253 -3.92 12.40 4.83
N ASP A 254 -4.33 13.01 3.72
CA ASP A 254 -3.50 13.27 2.55
C ASP A 254 -3.01 14.73 2.53
N VAL A 255 -1.75 14.92 2.19
CA VAL A 255 -1.17 16.27 2.07
C VAL A 255 -0.16 16.35 0.92
N SER A 256 -0.30 17.38 0.09
CA SER A 256 0.69 17.77 -0.90
C SER A 256 1.64 18.80 -0.28
N ILE A 257 2.87 18.38 0.05
CA ILE A 257 3.92 19.26 0.54
C ILE A 257 5.12 19.36 -0.43
N ASN A 258 4.98 18.83 -1.64
CA ASN A 258 5.92 19.07 -2.73
C ASN A 258 5.67 20.43 -3.39
N HIS A 259 4.42 20.86 -3.47
CA HIS A 259 3.97 22.09 -4.11
C HIS A 259 2.76 22.65 -3.38
N THR A 260 2.41 23.89 -3.65
CA THR A 260 1.14 24.51 -3.24
C THR A 260 0.28 24.81 -4.45
N GLY A 261 -0.98 25.22 -4.25
CA GLY A 261 -1.74 25.92 -5.27
C GLY A 261 -1.20 27.34 -5.51
N ILE A 262 -1.42 27.90 -6.69
CA ILE A 262 -1.07 29.31 -6.99
C ILE A 262 -1.80 30.30 -6.10
N ALA A 263 -2.97 29.95 -5.62
CA ALA A 263 -3.77 30.76 -4.73
C ALA A 263 -3.47 30.52 -3.24
N ASN A 264 -2.52 29.61 -2.89
CA ASN A 264 -2.07 29.38 -1.53
C ASN A 264 -1.61 30.68 -0.88
N ARG A 265 -1.92 30.89 0.39
CA ARG A 265 -1.57 32.10 1.14
C ARG A 265 -0.08 32.45 1.04
N TRP A 266 0.79 31.45 1.04
CA TRP A 266 2.24 31.66 0.92
C TRP A 266 2.68 32.09 -0.48
N PHE A 267 1.93 31.71 -1.54
CA PHE A 267 2.23 32.09 -2.92
C PHE A 267 1.40 33.26 -3.44
N ASN A 268 0.08 33.13 -3.40
CA ASN A 268 -0.96 34.13 -3.67
C ASN A 268 -0.80 34.93 -4.96
N ARG A 269 -0.72 34.24 -6.11
CA ARG A 269 -0.53 34.91 -7.42
C ARG A 269 -1.71 35.82 -7.80
N ASP A 270 -2.92 35.31 -7.71
CA ASP A 270 -4.08 35.95 -8.33
C ASP A 270 -4.85 36.85 -7.33
N GLY A 271 -4.65 36.68 -6.03
CA GLY A 271 -5.31 37.48 -5.01
C GLY A 271 -6.82 37.20 -4.86
N THR A 272 -7.26 36.02 -5.29
CA THR A 272 -8.68 35.62 -5.25
C THR A 272 -9.16 35.36 -3.84
N PHE A 273 -8.36 34.68 -3.01
CA PHE A 273 -8.72 34.24 -1.67
C PHE A 273 -8.04 35.08 -0.56
N PHE A 274 -6.90 35.68 -0.85
CA PHE A 274 -6.12 36.48 0.08
C PHE A 274 -5.73 37.82 -0.52
N PRO A 275 -5.50 38.89 0.30
CA PRO A 275 -5.06 40.19 -0.22
C PRO A 275 -3.78 40.09 -1.06
N LYS A 276 -3.71 40.79 -2.18
CA LYS A 276 -2.52 40.82 -3.05
C LYS A 276 -1.25 41.36 -2.38
N THR A 277 -1.33 41.93 -1.19
CA THR A 277 -0.20 42.34 -0.38
C THR A 277 0.47 41.18 0.36
N GLU A 278 -0.17 40.01 0.41
CA GLU A 278 0.32 38.78 1.02
C GLU A 278 0.89 37.83 -0.04
N GLY A 279 1.84 36.99 0.36
CA GLY A 279 2.38 35.89 -0.46
C GLY A 279 3.55 36.26 -1.36
N ALA A 280 4.32 35.25 -1.65
CA ALA A 280 5.62 35.34 -2.34
C ALA A 280 5.57 35.94 -3.75
N TYR A 281 4.48 35.71 -4.50
CA TYR A 281 4.43 36.14 -5.90
C TYR A 281 4.29 37.64 -6.04
N ASN A 282 3.42 38.27 -5.23
CA ASN A 282 3.11 39.70 -5.29
C ASN A 282 4.00 40.56 -4.37
N ASN A 283 4.62 39.95 -3.35
CA ASN A 283 5.50 40.64 -2.41
C ASN A 283 6.90 39.99 -2.38
N PRO A 284 7.85 40.50 -3.18
CA PRO A 284 9.23 39.97 -3.22
C PRO A 284 9.98 40.02 -1.87
N ASP A 285 9.56 40.94 -0.97
CA ASP A 285 10.15 41.10 0.36
C ASP A 285 9.47 40.25 1.44
N SER A 286 8.49 39.42 1.06
CA SER A 286 7.81 38.53 2.01
C SER A 286 8.73 37.40 2.47
N GLU A 287 8.52 36.93 3.69
CA GLU A 287 9.21 35.77 4.23
C GLU A 287 9.03 34.52 3.35
N GLU A 288 7.86 34.38 2.76
CA GLU A 288 7.49 33.23 1.94
C GLU A 288 8.17 33.22 0.56
N ARG A 289 8.89 34.31 0.20
CA ARG A 289 9.62 34.36 -1.06
C ARG A 289 10.65 33.24 -1.18
N GLU A 290 11.34 32.89 -0.12
CA GLU A 290 12.31 31.80 -0.08
C GLU A 290 11.69 30.40 -0.07
N TYR A 291 10.37 30.29 0.11
CA TYR A 291 9.67 28.99 0.06
C TYR A 291 9.55 28.44 -1.35
N TYR A 292 9.87 29.23 -2.38
CA TYR A 292 9.72 28.86 -3.78
C TYR A 292 10.97 29.18 -4.60
N PHE A 293 11.07 28.60 -5.78
CA PHE A 293 12.14 28.86 -6.72
C PHE A 293 11.70 29.92 -7.73
N PHE A 294 12.13 31.16 -7.56
CA PHE A 294 11.85 32.26 -8.49
C PHE A 294 13.07 32.58 -9.36
N ASN A 295 12.83 32.96 -10.61
CA ASN A 295 13.80 33.58 -11.50
C ASN A 295 13.76 35.12 -11.39
N GLU A 296 14.71 35.81 -12.02
CA GLU A 296 14.80 37.26 -12.00
C GLU A 296 13.58 37.95 -12.62
N ASP A 297 12.93 37.33 -13.60
CA ASP A 297 11.74 37.81 -14.29
C ASP A 297 10.43 37.51 -13.53
N ASN A 298 10.51 37.04 -12.30
CA ASN A 298 9.40 36.60 -11.47
C ASN A 298 8.68 35.32 -11.95
N SER A 299 9.20 34.64 -12.98
CA SER A 299 8.79 33.27 -13.27
C SER A 299 9.26 32.31 -12.16
N TYR A 300 8.62 31.16 -12.04
CA TYR A 300 8.87 30.23 -10.94
C TYR A 300 8.88 28.78 -11.42
N HIS A 301 9.55 27.93 -10.65
CA HIS A 301 9.51 26.50 -10.88
C HIS A 301 8.16 25.92 -10.43
N ALA A 302 7.56 25.11 -11.29
CA ALA A 302 6.28 24.43 -11.01
C ALA A 302 6.42 22.91 -11.23
N TRP A 303 5.67 22.13 -10.49
CA TRP A 303 5.65 20.67 -10.57
C TRP A 303 5.33 20.20 -11.99
N PHE A 304 6.28 19.49 -12.64
CA PHE A 304 6.21 19.08 -14.04
C PHE A 304 5.79 20.18 -15.02
N GLY A 305 6.06 21.45 -14.70
CA GLY A 305 5.68 22.58 -15.53
C GLY A 305 4.20 22.97 -15.44
N VAL A 306 3.42 22.42 -14.52
CA VAL A 306 2.02 22.79 -14.26
C VAL A 306 1.97 24.15 -13.55
N PRO A 307 1.59 25.24 -14.23
CA PRO A 307 1.78 26.59 -13.69
C PRO A 307 0.89 26.92 -12.48
N THR A 308 -0.12 26.09 -12.21
CA THR A 308 -0.99 26.23 -11.03
C THR A 308 -0.40 25.59 -9.76
N LEU A 309 0.75 24.91 -9.86
CA LEU A 309 1.35 24.13 -8.77
C LEU A 309 2.82 24.52 -8.54
N PRO A 310 3.11 25.70 -7.94
CA PRO A 310 4.47 26.15 -7.63
C PRO A 310 5.16 25.24 -6.62
N THR A 311 6.38 24.78 -6.96
CA THR A 311 7.16 23.83 -6.18
C THR A 311 7.81 24.49 -4.97
N LEU A 312 7.73 23.82 -3.82
CA LEU A 312 8.33 24.25 -2.57
C LEU A 312 9.85 24.02 -2.54
N ASN A 313 10.57 24.99 -2.00
CA ASN A 313 12.04 25.02 -1.92
C ASN A 313 12.54 24.62 -0.52
N TYR A 314 12.87 23.37 -0.36
CA TYR A 314 13.36 22.81 0.91
C TYR A 314 14.80 23.18 1.29
N THR A 315 15.46 24.07 0.55
CA THR A 315 16.68 24.73 1.04
C THR A 315 16.34 25.82 2.07
N SER A 316 15.09 26.31 2.13
CA SER A 316 14.64 27.27 3.12
C SER A 316 14.42 26.61 4.48
N GLU A 317 15.19 27.01 5.48
CA GLU A 317 15.00 26.57 6.86
C GLU A 317 13.64 27.02 7.42
N LYS A 318 13.16 28.22 7.07
CA LYS A 318 11.86 28.71 7.50
C LYS A 318 10.72 27.84 6.97
N LEU A 319 10.81 27.36 5.72
CA LEU A 319 9.85 26.41 5.18
C LEU A 319 9.88 25.10 5.97
N ARG A 320 11.09 24.57 6.26
CA ARG A 320 11.23 23.34 7.06
C ARG A 320 10.55 23.48 8.43
N HIS A 321 10.73 24.63 9.08
CA HIS A 321 10.03 24.97 10.32
C HIS A 321 8.51 24.87 10.18
N ARG A 322 7.95 25.48 9.13
CA ARG A 322 6.51 25.47 8.87
C ARG A 322 5.94 24.10 8.56
N ILE A 323 6.71 23.25 7.86
CA ILE A 323 6.22 21.94 7.41
C ILE A 323 6.34 20.89 8.52
N TRP A 324 7.48 20.77 9.24
CA TRP A 324 7.63 19.69 10.24
C TRP A 324 8.35 20.05 11.55
N GLN A 325 9.15 21.12 11.63
CA GLN A 325 9.99 21.34 12.80
C GLN A 325 9.23 22.01 13.94
N ASP A 326 8.44 23.03 13.64
CA ASP A 326 7.68 23.77 14.65
C ASP A 326 6.60 22.91 15.30
N LYS A 327 6.25 23.30 16.55
CA LYS A 327 5.21 22.65 17.32
C LYS A 327 3.86 22.65 16.60
N ASP A 328 3.53 23.72 15.90
CA ASP A 328 2.30 23.92 15.14
C ASP A 328 2.51 23.77 13.62
N SER A 329 3.56 23.04 13.23
CA SER A 329 3.85 22.74 11.83
C SER A 329 2.74 21.91 11.16
N VAL A 330 2.73 21.90 9.83
CA VAL A 330 1.72 21.18 9.02
C VAL A 330 1.60 19.73 9.46
N VAL A 331 2.71 18.99 9.57
CA VAL A 331 2.66 17.56 9.88
C VAL A 331 2.34 17.26 11.35
N LYS A 332 2.63 18.18 12.30
CA LYS A 332 2.40 17.95 13.73
C LYS A 332 1.00 18.36 14.18
N LYS A 333 0.43 19.45 13.64
CA LYS A 333 -0.86 19.99 14.05
C LYS A 333 -1.95 18.92 14.10
N TRP A 334 -2.10 18.16 13.04
CA TRP A 334 -3.19 17.20 12.85
C TRP A 334 -3.02 15.89 13.62
N LEU A 335 -1.78 15.56 14.02
CA LEU A 335 -1.49 14.41 14.89
C LEU A 335 -1.83 14.66 16.36
N ARG A 336 -1.99 15.93 16.76
CA ARG A 336 -2.27 16.37 18.13
C ARG A 336 -3.75 16.56 18.39
N LYS A 337 -4.09 16.65 19.68
CA LYS A 337 -5.43 17.13 20.10
C LYS A 337 -5.71 18.51 19.52
N PRO A 338 -6.96 18.76 19.07
CA PRO A 338 -8.12 17.88 19.20
C PRO A 338 -8.24 16.81 18.11
N PHE A 339 -7.43 16.85 17.03
CA PHE A 339 -7.58 15.99 15.86
C PHE A 339 -7.14 14.54 16.12
N CYS A 340 -5.88 14.31 16.51
CA CYS A 340 -5.34 12.97 16.80
C CYS A 340 -5.44 12.00 15.62
N THR A 341 -5.08 12.42 14.41
CA THR A 341 -5.01 11.52 13.24
C THR A 341 -3.98 10.42 13.45
N ASP A 342 -4.15 9.28 12.76
CA ASP A 342 -3.31 8.10 12.93
C ASP A 342 -2.16 8.02 11.91
N GLY A 343 -1.99 9.04 11.07
CA GLY A 343 -0.88 9.12 10.11
C GLY A 343 -1.16 10.01 8.92
N TRP A 344 -0.27 9.91 7.95
CA TRP A 344 -0.24 10.72 6.75
C TRP A 344 -0.07 9.88 5.47
N ARG A 345 -0.68 10.33 4.40
CA ARG A 345 -0.26 10.05 3.03
C ARG A 345 0.37 11.31 2.45
N PHE A 346 1.54 11.20 1.89
CA PHE A 346 2.24 12.28 1.23
C PHE A 346 2.13 12.17 -0.27
N ASP A 347 1.57 13.21 -0.88
CA ASP A 347 1.41 13.35 -2.31
C ASP A 347 2.76 13.53 -3.00
N VAL A 348 2.95 12.87 -4.16
CA VAL A 348 4.16 12.90 -4.99
C VAL A 348 5.48 12.87 -4.19
N ALA A 349 5.53 11.96 -3.24
CA ALA A 349 6.63 11.86 -2.27
C ALA A 349 7.98 11.54 -2.91
N ASP A 350 7.97 10.86 -4.05
CA ASP A 350 9.13 10.50 -4.86
C ASP A 350 9.89 11.70 -5.43
N VAL A 351 9.18 12.77 -5.79
CA VAL A 351 9.77 14.00 -6.35
C VAL A 351 9.97 15.11 -5.32
N MET A 352 9.48 14.92 -4.10
CA MET A 352 9.58 15.92 -3.05
C MET A 352 11.05 16.23 -2.70
N ALA A 353 11.35 17.54 -2.54
CA ALA A 353 12.69 18.04 -2.21
C ALA A 353 13.76 17.73 -3.26
N ARG A 354 13.35 17.55 -4.51
CA ARG A 354 14.24 17.34 -5.66
C ARG A 354 14.02 18.42 -6.71
N LYS A 355 15.10 18.99 -7.21
CA LYS A 355 15.11 19.88 -8.35
C LYS A 355 16.51 19.89 -8.97
N ASP A 356 16.65 19.41 -10.21
CA ASP A 356 17.91 19.33 -10.93
C ASP A 356 19.01 18.65 -10.08
N GLU A 357 20.10 19.34 -9.75
CA GLU A 357 21.20 18.84 -8.91
C GLU A 357 20.82 18.78 -7.41
N LEU A 358 19.72 19.43 -7.02
CA LEU A 358 19.27 19.49 -5.63
C LEU A 358 18.49 18.20 -5.29
N GLN A 359 19.09 17.34 -4.47
CA GLN A 359 18.54 16.02 -4.13
C GLN A 359 18.51 15.86 -2.59
N LEU A 360 17.56 16.52 -1.92
CA LEU A 360 17.49 16.60 -0.45
C LEU A 360 16.56 15.54 0.18
N HIS A 361 15.94 14.69 -0.61
CA HIS A 361 14.92 13.75 -0.16
C HIS A 361 15.39 12.85 0.99
N HIS A 362 16.57 12.21 0.89
CA HIS A 362 17.12 11.36 1.95
C HIS A 362 17.63 12.13 3.19
N GLU A 363 17.78 13.45 3.10
CA GLU A 363 18.03 14.32 4.26
C GLU A 363 16.73 14.66 4.98
N ILE A 364 15.67 14.92 4.22
CA ILE A 364 14.42 15.50 4.72
C ILE A 364 13.45 14.44 5.24
N TRP A 365 13.28 13.32 4.54
CA TRP A 365 12.35 12.27 4.97
C TRP A 365 12.61 11.73 6.37
N PRO A 366 13.87 11.47 6.79
CA PRO A 366 14.15 11.07 8.18
C PRO A 366 13.74 12.12 9.23
N GLN A 367 13.84 13.42 8.89
CA GLN A 367 13.42 14.50 9.77
C GLN A 367 11.89 14.58 9.90
N ILE A 368 11.16 14.45 8.78
CA ILE A 368 9.69 14.39 8.76
C ILE A 368 9.23 13.17 9.56
N ARG A 369 9.83 11.99 9.33
CA ARG A 369 9.54 10.79 10.12
C ARG A 369 9.74 11.03 11.62
N SER A 370 10.89 11.60 12.01
CA SER A 370 11.18 11.89 13.41
C SER A 370 10.11 12.78 14.02
N SER A 371 9.69 13.83 13.32
CA SER A 371 8.64 14.75 13.75
C SER A 371 7.28 14.07 13.93
N ILE A 372 6.91 13.16 13.01
CA ILE A 372 5.66 12.39 13.10
C ILE A 372 5.71 11.40 14.27
N LYS A 373 6.81 10.64 14.39
CA LYS A 373 6.95 9.60 15.43
C LYS A 373 7.11 10.19 16.83
N GLU A 374 7.59 11.43 16.95
CA GLU A 374 7.60 12.19 18.21
C GLU A 374 6.19 12.47 18.71
N GLU A 375 5.27 12.85 17.82
CA GLU A 375 3.88 13.13 18.18
C GLU A 375 3.03 11.87 18.34
N ASN A 376 3.19 10.94 17.42
CA ASN A 376 2.49 9.67 17.42
C ASN A 376 3.44 8.55 16.98
N PRO A 377 4.04 7.78 17.92
CA PRO A 377 4.94 6.67 17.58
C PRO A 377 4.31 5.63 16.65
N GLN A 378 2.98 5.46 16.69
CA GLN A 378 2.21 4.56 15.83
C GLN A 378 1.67 5.25 14.56
N GLY A 379 2.01 6.53 14.32
CA GLY A 379 1.60 7.29 13.14
C GLY A 379 2.13 6.64 11.86
N TYR A 380 1.25 6.27 10.93
CA TYR A 380 1.60 5.65 9.66
C TYR A 380 2.08 6.68 8.65
N ILE A 381 3.18 6.38 7.96
CA ILE A 381 3.78 7.25 6.94
C ILE A 381 3.66 6.54 5.60
N LEU A 382 2.62 6.91 4.86
CA LEU A 382 2.33 6.42 3.52
C LEU A 382 2.80 7.44 2.49
N ALA A 383 3.57 7.02 1.51
CA ALA A 383 4.09 7.87 0.46
C ALA A 383 3.49 7.50 -0.90
N GLU A 384 3.19 8.49 -1.74
CA GLU A 384 2.94 8.19 -3.14
C GLU A 384 4.26 8.00 -3.86
N ASP A 385 4.43 6.82 -4.42
CA ASP A 385 5.48 6.46 -5.39
C ASP A 385 4.94 5.32 -6.27
N TRP A 386 5.15 5.45 -7.57
CA TRP A 386 4.68 4.50 -8.58
C TRP A 386 5.73 3.46 -8.96
N SER A 387 6.96 3.69 -8.54
CA SER A 387 8.13 2.94 -8.97
C SER A 387 8.68 2.03 -7.86
N ASP A 388 9.89 1.56 -8.04
CA ASP A 388 10.61 0.81 -7.03
C ASP A 388 11.20 1.77 -5.99
N CYS A 389 10.58 1.81 -4.84
CA CYS A 389 10.92 2.69 -3.72
C CYS A 389 11.57 1.95 -2.54
N THR A 390 12.18 0.79 -2.79
CA THR A 390 12.78 -0.03 -1.71
C THR A 390 13.87 0.71 -0.93
N GLU A 391 14.51 1.72 -1.52
CA GLU A 391 15.50 2.57 -0.85
C GLU A 391 14.94 3.37 0.33
N PHE A 392 13.65 3.73 0.31
CA PHE A 392 12.99 4.50 1.37
C PHE A 392 12.41 3.63 2.51
N LEU A 393 12.45 2.30 2.38
CA LEU A 393 11.75 1.37 3.28
C LEU A 393 12.68 0.69 4.29
N ASN A 394 13.78 1.35 4.68
CA ASN A 394 14.80 0.85 5.60
C ASN A 394 14.57 1.30 7.06
N GLY A 395 13.35 1.75 7.37
CA GLY A 395 12.88 2.04 8.73
C GLY A 395 13.13 3.47 9.23
N ASP A 396 13.75 4.34 8.44
CA ASP A 396 14.08 5.72 8.80
C ASP A 396 13.38 6.79 7.95
N GLU A 397 12.65 6.39 6.91
CA GLU A 397 11.91 7.30 6.03
C GLU A 397 10.42 6.92 6.01
N TRP A 398 9.94 6.25 4.97
CA TRP A 398 8.54 5.85 4.89
C TRP A 398 8.26 4.52 5.61
N ASP A 399 7.02 4.30 6.03
CA ASP A 399 6.56 2.98 6.45
C ASP A 399 6.13 2.15 5.23
N SER A 400 5.53 2.79 4.21
CA SER A 400 5.09 2.16 2.96
C SER A 400 4.94 3.17 1.83
N PRO A 401 5.08 2.74 0.56
CA PRO A 401 4.48 3.45 -0.56
C PRO A 401 2.98 3.11 -0.68
N MET A 402 2.22 3.89 -1.45
CA MET A 402 1.08 3.36 -2.19
C MET A 402 1.63 2.29 -3.14
N ASN A 403 1.44 1.01 -2.81
CA ASN A 403 2.21 -0.09 -3.39
C ASN A 403 1.79 -0.41 -4.83
N TYR A 404 1.86 0.59 -5.71
CA TYR A 404 1.61 0.40 -7.14
C TYR A 404 2.56 -0.66 -7.72
N PHE A 405 3.84 -0.57 -7.39
CA PHE A 405 4.86 -1.48 -7.92
C PHE A 405 4.70 -2.92 -7.46
N GLY A 406 4.36 -3.14 -6.19
CA GLY A 406 4.30 -4.50 -5.61
C GLY A 406 2.89 -5.10 -5.53
N SER A 407 1.83 -4.39 -5.91
CA SER A 407 0.46 -4.95 -5.92
C SER A 407 -0.34 -4.56 -7.17
N CYS A 408 -0.62 -3.28 -7.39
CA CYS A 408 -1.47 -2.81 -8.47
C CYS A 408 -0.96 -3.24 -9.85
N ARG A 409 0.26 -2.83 -10.21
CA ARG A 409 0.83 -3.06 -11.54
C ARG A 409 0.99 -4.54 -11.88
N PRO A 410 1.57 -5.41 -11.00
CA PRO A 410 1.70 -6.83 -11.32
C PRO A 410 0.36 -7.54 -11.40
N ILE A 411 -0.63 -7.22 -10.54
CA ILE A 411 -1.96 -7.84 -10.61
C ILE A 411 -2.66 -7.46 -11.92
N ARG A 412 -2.67 -6.18 -12.27
CA ARG A 412 -3.28 -5.68 -13.51
C ARG A 412 -2.63 -6.29 -14.75
N SER A 413 -1.29 -6.34 -14.78
CA SER A 413 -0.53 -6.96 -15.88
C SER A 413 -0.78 -8.47 -15.99
N PHE A 414 -0.95 -9.19 -14.87
CA PHE A 414 -1.29 -10.62 -14.89
C PHE A 414 -2.62 -10.91 -15.60
N TYR A 415 -3.59 -10.01 -15.44
CA TYR A 415 -4.88 -10.11 -16.13
C TYR A 415 -4.93 -9.41 -17.49
N GLY A 416 -3.83 -8.80 -17.92
CA GLY A 416 -3.66 -8.28 -19.29
C GLY A 416 -4.04 -6.82 -19.47
N GLN A 417 -4.26 -6.06 -18.38
CA GLN A 417 -4.42 -4.61 -18.49
C GLN A 417 -3.05 -3.96 -18.75
N THR A 418 -3.03 -3.00 -19.67
CA THR A 418 -1.81 -2.25 -19.98
C THR A 418 -1.40 -1.36 -18.80
N ASP A 419 -0.11 -1.31 -18.52
CA ASP A 419 0.45 -0.43 -17.48
C ASP A 419 0.10 1.04 -17.72
N PHE A 420 -0.20 1.75 -16.63
CA PHE A 420 -0.65 3.14 -16.69
C PHE A 420 0.32 4.04 -17.46
N PHE A 421 1.62 3.98 -17.17
CA PHE A 421 2.61 4.84 -17.83
C PHE A 421 2.81 4.49 -19.30
N ILE A 422 2.77 3.20 -19.64
CA ILE A 422 2.85 2.72 -21.02
C ILE A 422 1.62 3.17 -21.81
N SER A 423 0.44 3.16 -21.19
CA SER A 423 -0.82 3.53 -21.85
C SER A 423 -0.90 5.00 -22.28
N HIS A 424 -0.06 5.87 -21.70
CA HIS A 424 0.05 7.28 -22.10
C HIS A 424 0.83 7.47 -23.39
N SER A 425 1.69 6.52 -23.79
CA SER A 425 2.39 6.57 -25.07
C SER A 425 1.48 6.02 -26.18
N PRO A 426 1.15 6.81 -27.21
CA PRO A 426 0.36 6.35 -28.36
C PRO A 426 0.95 5.13 -29.04
N GLU A 427 2.29 5.01 -29.06
CA GLU A 427 3.01 3.92 -29.71
C GLU A 427 2.91 2.59 -28.94
N MET A 428 2.70 2.66 -27.63
CA MET A 428 2.76 1.49 -26.75
C MET A 428 1.40 1.07 -26.16
N ARG A 429 0.39 1.97 -26.17
CA ARG A 429 -0.90 1.74 -25.49
C ARG A 429 -1.63 0.47 -25.92
N ASP A 430 -1.46 0.07 -27.18
CA ASP A 430 -2.14 -1.10 -27.75
C ASP A 430 -1.28 -2.38 -27.74
N ILE A 431 -0.05 -2.29 -27.24
CA ILE A 431 0.83 -3.45 -27.08
C ILE A 431 0.37 -4.27 -25.86
N PRO A 432 0.10 -5.59 -26.01
CA PRO A 432 -0.26 -6.42 -24.89
C PRO A 432 0.83 -6.43 -23.81
N ALA A 433 0.46 -6.06 -22.58
CA ALA A 433 1.38 -6.05 -21.44
C ALA A 433 1.14 -7.23 -20.47
N LYS A 434 0.40 -8.26 -20.91
CA LYS A 434 0.09 -9.42 -20.08
C LYS A 434 1.36 -10.21 -19.72
N ILE A 435 1.51 -10.49 -18.43
CA ILE A 435 2.58 -11.34 -17.90
C ILE A 435 2.03 -12.72 -17.52
N ASP A 436 2.87 -13.74 -17.60
CA ASP A 436 2.54 -15.08 -17.11
C ASP A 436 2.75 -15.23 -15.60
N ALA A 437 2.40 -16.39 -15.05
CA ALA A 437 2.54 -16.66 -13.62
C ALA A 437 4.01 -16.68 -13.16
N LYS A 438 4.96 -17.07 -14.03
CA LYS A 438 6.39 -17.06 -13.69
C LYS A 438 6.93 -15.65 -13.58
N ALA A 439 6.55 -14.77 -14.51
CA ALA A 439 6.94 -13.36 -14.49
C ALA A 439 6.33 -12.65 -13.27
N PHE A 440 5.05 -12.89 -12.97
CA PHE A 440 4.42 -12.38 -11.75
C PHE A 440 5.15 -12.84 -10.49
N ALA A 441 5.40 -14.16 -10.37
CA ALA A 441 6.09 -14.73 -9.21
C ALA A 441 7.49 -14.15 -9.03
N ALA A 442 8.24 -14.01 -10.12
CA ALA A 442 9.58 -13.42 -10.11
C ALA A 442 9.54 -11.94 -9.68
N TRP A 443 8.57 -11.17 -10.17
CA TRP A 443 8.40 -9.76 -9.81
C TRP A 443 8.14 -9.61 -8.30
N ILE A 444 7.10 -10.27 -7.78
CA ILE A 444 6.72 -10.18 -6.36
C ILE A 444 7.81 -10.73 -5.44
N GLN A 445 8.40 -11.88 -5.80
CA GLN A 445 9.45 -12.49 -4.99
C GLN A 445 10.70 -11.62 -4.91
N ASN A 446 11.14 -11.05 -6.04
CA ASN A 446 12.27 -10.13 -6.07
C ASN A 446 11.99 -8.83 -5.29
N TYR A 447 10.80 -8.25 -5.45
CA TYR A 447 10.41 -7.03 -4.70
C TYR A 447 10.40 -7.28 -3.19
N LEU A 448 9.68 -8.31 -2.72
CA LEU A 448 9.59 -8.62 -1.29
C LEU A 448 10.95 -9.02 -0.70
N ALA A 449 11.79 -9.74 -1.46
CA ALA A 449 13.11 -10.17 -1.00
C ALA A 449 14.07 -8.99 -0.71
N ARG A 450 13.82 -7.81 -1.26
CA ARG A 450 14.61 -6.60 -1.00
C ARG A 450 14.09 -5.77 0.17
N LEU A 451 13.01 -6.18 0.81
CA LEU A 451 12.41 -5.46 1.93
C LEU A 451 12.65 -6.18 3.26
N PRO A 452 12.94 -5.47 4.36
CA PRO A 452 12.84 -6.05 5.69
C PRO A 452 11.43 -6.61 5.91
N TYR A 453 11.31 -7.74 6.60
CA TYR A 453 10.00 -8.36 6.84
C TYR A 453 9.00 -7.40 7.51
N VAL A 454 9.46 -6.60 8.46
CA VAL A 454 8.62 -5.62 9.17
C VAL A 454 8.06 -4.54 8.25
N SER A 455 8.79 -4.16 7.19
CA SER A 455 8.29 -3.26 6.14
C SER A 455 7.28 -3.96 5.24
N GLN A 456 7.50 -5.26 4.90
CA GLN A 456 6.54 -6.02 4.09
C GLN A 456 5.15 -6.11 4.74
N GLN A 457 5.08 -6.17 6.08
CA GLN A 457 3.82 -6.32 6.81
C GLN A 457 2.93 -5.08 6.80
N VAL A 458 3.48 -3.92 6.53
CA VAL A 458 2.76 -2.64 6.50
C VAL A 458 2.65 -2.03 5.10
N LEU A 459 3.00 -2.79 4.04
CA LEU A 459 2.82 -2.37 2.66
C LEU A 459 1.34 -2.05 2.39
N PHE A 460 1.08 -0.88 1.80
CA PHE A 460 -0.26 -0.43 1.44
C PHE A 460 -0.65 -0.92 0.05
N ASN A 461 -1.19 -2.13 -0.02
CA ASN A 461 -1.59 -2.75 -1.27
C ASN A 461 -2.90 -2.16 -1.80
N LEU A 462 -2.92 -1.83 -3.08
CA LEU A 462 -4.07 -1.29 -3.78
C LEU A 462 -4.24 -1.94 -5.16
N LEU A 463 -5.46 -1.91 -5.70
CA LEU A 463 -5.78 -2.25 -7.07
C LEU A 463 -6.18 -1.00 -7.84
N ASP A 464 -6.94 -0.13 -7.20
CA ASP A 464 -7.52 1.08 -7.73
C ASP A 464 -7.21 2.30 -6.84
N SER A 465 -7.24 3.50 -7.41
CA SER A 465 -7.10 4.76 -6.72
C SER A 465 -7.80 5.89 -7.46
N HIS A 466 -7.74 7.11 -6.93
CA HIS A 466 -8.29 8.32 -7.55
C HIS A 466 -7.49 8.83 -8.76
N ASP A 467 -6.36 8.19 -9.10
CA ASP A 467 -5.46 8.60 -10.19
C ASP A 467 -5.43 7.63 -11.36
N ILE A 468 -6.06 6.46 -11.21
CA ILE A 468 -6.10 5.44 -12.27
C ILE A 468 -7.52 4.97 -12.53
N SER A 469 -7.80 4.64 -13.78
CA SER A 469 -9.08 4.02 -14.15
C SER A 469 -9.32 2.75 -13.35
N ARG A 470 -10.54 2.58 -12.83
CA ARG A 470 -10.90 1.37 -12.07
C ARG A 470 -10.67 0.11 -12.90
N PHE A 471 -10.16 -0.92 -12.27
CA PHE A 471 -9.80 -2.17 -12.95
C PHE A 471 -11.00 -2.81 -13.65
N HIS A 472 -12.15 -2.83 -13.00
CA HIS A 472 -13.37 -3.43 -13.53
C HIS A 472 -14.04 -2.61 -14.67
N ASN A 473 -13.68 -1.33 -14.85
CA ASN A 473 -14.22 -0.52 -15.94
C ASN A 473 -13.53 -0.78 -17.29
N ASP A 474 -12.42 -1.53 -17.32
CA ASP A 474 -11.79 -1.94 -18.57
C ASP A 474 -12.64 -3.05 -19.23
N PRO A 475 -13.21 -2.82 -20.43
CA PRO A 475 -14.07 -3.81 -21.11
C PRO A 475 -13.34 -5.08 -21.52
N LYS A 476 -12.01 -5.10 -21.47
CA LYS A 476 -11.18 -6.30 -21.72
C LYS A 476 -11.08 -7.22 -20.50
N ILE A 477 -11.44 -6.73 -19.32
CA ILE A 477 -11.33 -7.45 -18.06
C ILE A 477 -12.65 -8.13 -17.71
N SER A 478 -12.62 -9.45 -17.58
CA SER A 478 -13.81 -10.22 -17.21
C SER A 478 -14.13 -10.11 -15.72
N THR A 479 -15.38 -10.35 -15.33
CA THR A 479 -15.78 -10.45 -13.90
C THR A 479 -14.94 -11.47 -13.13
N ASP A 480 -14.57 -12.59 -13.72
CA ASP A 480 -13.70 -13.59 -13.09
C ASP A 480 -12.30 -13.05 -12.83
N ALA A 481 -11.76 -12.24 -13.75
CA ALA A 481 -10.48 -11.56 -13.56
C ALA A 481 -10.56 -10.52 -12.43
N VAL A 482 -11.65 -9.76 -12.33
CA VAL A 482 -11.91 -8.83 -11.22
C VAL A 482 -11.93 -9.59 -9.89
N HIS A 483 -12.70 -10.67 -9.80
CA HIS A 483 -12.75 -11.51 -8.58
C HIS A 483 -11.38 -12.11 -8.23
N GLY A 484 -10.58 -12.48 -9.22
CA GLY A 484 -9.23 -13.00 -9.04
C GLY A 484 -8.28 -11.93 -8.51
N ALA A 485 -8.31 -10.74 -9.11
CA ALA A 485 -7.50 -9.59 -8.70
C ALA A 485 -7.77 -9.17 -7.25
N ILE A 486 -9.06 -9.12 -6.86
CA ILE A 486 -9.47 -8.79 -5.49
C ILE A 486 -8.95 -9.85 -4.49
N LYS A 487 -9.07 -11.16 -4.81
CA LYS A 487 -8.52 -12.22 -3.94
C LYS A 487 -7.01 -12.09 -3.79
N MET A 488 -6.28 -11.82 -4.88
CA MET A 488 -4.83 -11.61 -4.85
C MET A 488 -4.50 -10.39 -3.97
N LEU A 489 -5.16 -9.26 -4.18
CA LEU A 489 -4.97 -8.03 -3.41
C LEU A 489 -5.09 -8.28 -1.89
N PHE A 490 -6.14 -8.96 -1.46
CA PHE A 490 -6.42 -9.21 -0.03
C PHE A 490 -5.45 -10.19 0.62
N THR A 491 -4.79 -11.03 -0.16
CA THR A 491 -3.95 -12.13 0.35
C THR A 491 -2.45 -11.90 0.20
N LEU A 492 -2.01 -10.86 -0.51
CA LEU A 492 -0.61 -10.41 -0.50
C LEU A 492 -0.17 -9.93 0.90
N PRO A 493 1.14 -9.95 1.23
CA PRO A 493 1.69 -9.35 2.45
C PRO A 493 1.38 -7.86 2.54
N GLY A 494 1.06 -7.37 3.74
CA GLY A 494 0.71 -5.97 3.99
C GLY A 494 -0.78 -5.75 4.24
N CYS A 495 -1.18 -4.49 4.45
CA CYS A 495 -2.58 -4.08 4.54
C CYS A 495 -3.23 -4.02 3.16
N THR A 496 -4.54 -3.86 3.12
CA THR A 496 -5.29 -3.80 1.86
C THR A 496 -6.03 -2.48 1.79
N ASN A 497 -5.92 -1.77 0.66
CA ASN A 497 -6.73 -0.59 0.36
C ASN A 497 -7.86 -0.96 -0.61
N MET A 498 -9.06 -0.55 -0.28
CA MET A 498 -10.21 -0.50 -1.17
C MET A 498 -10.42 0.95 -1.58
N TYR A 499 -10.54 1.23 -2.86
CA TYR A 499 -10.96 2.54 -3.32
C TYR A 499 -12.48 2.65 -3.26
N TYR A 500 -13.02 3.78 -2.77
CA TYR A 500 -14.47 3.93 -2.56
C TYR A 500 -15.25 3.54 -3.81
N GLY A 501 -16.28 2.74 -3.61
CA GLY A 501 -17.19 2.32 -4.67
C GLY A 501 -16.76 1.13 -5.51
N ASP A 502 -15.58 0.53 -5.28
CA ASP A 502 -15.21 -0.73 -5.92
C ASP A 502 -16.19 -1.84 -5.51
N GLU A 503 -16.61 -1.84 -4.25
CA GLU A 503 -17.63 -2.76 -3.73
C GLU A 503 -19.04 -2.45 -4.22
N ALA A 504 -19.25 -1.28 -4.80
CA ALA A 504 -20.52 -0.82 -5.36
C ALA A 504 -20.57 -0.95 -6.88
N ASP A 505 -19.52 -1.51 -7.49
CA ASP A 505 -19.40 -1.63 -8.96
C ASP A 505 -19.66 -0.29 -9.66
N ILE A 506 -18.97 0.77 -9.19
CA ILE A 506 -19.14 2.11 -9.75
C ILE A 506 -18.66 2.12 -11.20
N ASP A 507 -19.51 2.61 -12.07
CA ASP A 507 -19.16 2.89 -13.45
C ASP A 507 -18.07 3.95 -13.57
N GLY A 508 -17.41 4.05 -14.73
CA GLY A 508 -16.32 5.01 -14.94
C GLY A 508 -15.85 5.04 -16.37
N ARG A 509 -14.89 5.95 -16.63
CA ARG A 509 -14.26 6.12 -17.94
C ARG A 509 -12.80 5.75 -17.87
N MET A 510 -12.31 5.08 -18.93
CA MET A 510 -10.89 4.77 -19.07
C MET A 510 -10.09 6.01 -19.48
N HIS A 511 -8.81 6.05 -19.09
CA HIS A 511 -7.82 7.05 -19.52
C HIS A 511 -8.17 8.50 -19.19
N ASN A 512 -8.89 8.71 -18.09
CA ASN A 512 -9.33 10.02 -17.64
C ASN A 512 -9.42 10.04 -16.11
N ASN A 513 -8.81 11.01 -15.43
CA ASN A 513 -8.80 11.08 -13.97
C ASN A 513 -10.23 11.27 -13.41
N GLU A 514 -11.06 12.10 -14.03
CA GLU A 514 -12.45 12.24 -13.61
C GLU A 514 -13.26 10.95 -13.82
N GLY A 515 -12.79 10.08 -14.71
CA GLY A 515 -13.41 8.78 -14.99
C GLY A 515 -13.39 7.82 -13.81
N CYS A 516 -12.44 7.93 -12.89
CA CYS A 516 -12.39 7.09 -11.66
C CYS A 516 -13.02 7.79 -10.44
N ARG A 517 -13.54 9.02 -10.56
CA ARG A 517 -14.05 9.86 -9.47
C ARG A 517 -15.57 10.05 -9.51
N TYR A 518 -16.32 9.08 -10.02
CA TYR A 518 -17.77 9.13 -10.06
C TYR A 518 -18.35 9.12 -8.63
N PRO A 519 -19.48 9.81 -8.39
CA PRO A 519 -20.15 9.82 -7.10
C PRO A 519 -20.60 8.44 -6.65
N MET A 520 -20.51 8.18 -5.35
CA MET A 520 -20.95 6.92 -4.74
C MET A 520 -22.47 6.69 -4.96
N PRO A 521 -22.92 5.56 -5.53
CA PRO A 521 -24.31 5.35 -5.92
C PRO A 521 -25.18 4.91 -4.73
N TRP A 522 -25.36 5.78 -3.73
CA TRP A 522 -26.11 5.48 -2.51
C TRP A 522 -27.60 5.19 -2.74
N ASN A 523 -28.14 5.44 -3.93
CA ASN A 523 -29.50 5.10 -4.35
C ASN A 523 -29.63 3.64 -4.79
N LYS A 524 -28.53 2.90 -4.96
CA LYS A 524 -28.51 1.46 -5.25
C LYS A 524 -28.51 0.64 -3.96
N ASP A 525 -29.01 -0.58 -4.03
CA ASP A 525 -28.91 -1.57 -2.94
C ASP A 525 -27.55 -2.30 -3.01
N ILE A 526 -26.48 -1.56 -2.63
CA ILE A 526 -25.09 -1.98 -2.78
C ILE A 526 -24.85 -3.33 -2.07
N GLU A 527 -25.44 -3.53 -0.91
CA GLU A 527 -25.22 -4.73 -0.10
C GLU A 527 -25.73 -6.03 -0.75
N LYS A 528 -26.56 -5.93 -1.80
CA LYS A 528 -27.05 -7.08 -2.59
C LYS A 528 -26.15 -7.43 -3.77
N LEU A 529 -25.17 -6.61 -4.10
CA LEU A 529 -24.26 -6.89 -5.20
C LEU A 529 -23.34 -8.07 -4.86
N GLU A 530 -23.05 -8.91 -5.85
CA GLU A 530 -22.15 -10.04 -5.70
C GLU A 530 -20.74 -9.56 -5.27
N ILE A 531 -20.27 -8.48 -5.89
CA ILE A 531 -18.95 -7.91 -5.60
C ILE A 531 -18.87 -7.35 -4.17
N TYR A 532 -19.93 -6.73 -3.65
CA TYR A 532 -20.00 -6.34 -2.24
C TYR A 532 -19.84 -7.57 -1.33
N GLY A 533 -20.53 -8.65 -1.64
CA GLY A 533 -20.44 -9.91 -0.91
C GLY A 533 -19.02 -10.50 -0.91
N LEU A 534 -18.29 -10.34 -2.00
CA LEU A 534 -16.88 -10.75 -2.10
C LEU A 534 -15.98 -9.90 -1.19
N TYR A 535 -16.07 -8.58 -1.29
CA TYR A 535 -15.31 -7.65 -0.42
C TYR A 535 -15.64 -7.86 1.05
N TYR A 536 -16.92 -7.96 1.39
CA TYR A 536 -17.38 -8.24 2.76
C TYR A 536 -16.68 -9.47 3.37
N LYS A 537 -16.71 -10.61 2.66
CA LYS A 537 -16.06 -11.84 3.13
C LYS A 537 -14.56 -11.69 3.28
N LEU A 538 -13.90 -11.08 2.30
CA LEU A 538 -12.44 -10.91 2.31
C LEU A 538 -11.97 -9.96 3.41
N CYS A 539 -12.68 -8.86 3.66
CA CYS A 539 -12.40 -7.96 4.78
C CYS A 539 -12.42 -8.70 6.12
N HIS A 540 -13.47 -9.49 6.36
CA HIS A 540 -13.60 -10.25 7.61
C HIS A 540 -12.58 -11.39 7.74
N ILE A 541 -12.23 -12.07 6.65
CA ILE A 541 -11.17 -13.07 6.61
C ILE A 541 -9.82 -12.41 6.92
N LYS A 542 -9.50 -11.29 6.26
CA LYS A 542 -8.24 -10.56 6.41
C LYS A 542 -8.01 -10.13 7.87
N THR A 543 -9.00 -9.51 8.47
CA THR A 543 -8.90 -8.96 9.83
C THR A 543 -8.88 -10.01 10.92
N ALA A 544 -9.45 -11.20 10.67
CA ALA A 544 -9.53 -12.30 11.65
C ALA A 544 -8.34 -13.28 11.58
N SER A 545 -7.56 -13.31 10.49
CA SER A 545 -6.54 -14.33 10.26
C SER A 545 -5.17 -13.92 10.77
N SER A 546 -4.57 -14.78 11.60
CA SER A 546 -3.18 -14.63 12.05
C SER A 546 -2.17 -14.78 10.91
N ALA A 547 -2.51 -15.59 9.90
CA ALA A 547 -1.66 -15.80 8.73
C ALA A 547 -1.56 -14.52 7.87
N PHE A 548 -2.62 -13.71 7.80
CA PHE A 548 -2.57 -12.43 7.08
C PHE A 548 -1.96 -11.30 7.91
N CYS A 549 -1.97 -11.41 9.24
CA CYS A 549 -1.34 -10.44 10.15
C CYS A 549 0.18 -10.63 10.22
N ASP A 550 0.62 -11.78 10.72
CA ASP A 550 2.02 -12.06 11.06
C ASP A 550 2.60 -13.27 10.31
N GLY A 551 1.83 -13.89 9.41
CA GLY A 551 2.22 -15.13 8.76
C GLY A 551 3.18 -14.96 7.60
N GLY A 552 3.82 -16.07 7.24
CA GLY A 552 4.72 -16.16 6.09
C GLY A 552 4.00 -16.04 4.76
N PHE A 553 4.78 -15.76 3.73
CA PHE A 553 4.35 -15.75 2.32
C PHE A 553 5.24 -16.68 1.49
N LYS A 554 4.64 -17.48 0.63
CA LYS A 554 5.39 -18.35 -0.27
C LYS A 554 4.65 -18.58 -1.58
N ILE A 555 5.32 -18.39 -2.72
CA ILE A 555 4.85 -18.86 -4.02
C ILE A 555 4.94 -20.39 -4.03
N VAL A 556 3.85 -21.08 -4.34
CA VAL A 556 3.76 -22.55 -4.30
C VAL A 556 3.48 -23.17 -5.67
N TYR A 557 3.00 -22.36 -6.60
CA TYR A 557 2.75 -22.76 -7.99
C TYR A 557 2.86 -21.54 -8.91
N ALA A 558 3.57 -21.65 -10.02
CA ALA A 558 3.67 -20.60 -11.03
C ALA A 558 4.02 -21.23 -12.39
N GLU A 559 3.01 -21.64 -13.13
CA GLU A 559 3.20 -22.21 -14.47
C GLU A 559 2.09 -21.73 -15.41
N ASN A 560 2.45 -21.50 -16.65
CA ASN A 560 1.56 -20.90 -17.64
C ASN A 560 0.97 -19.57 -17.11
N SER A 561 -0.33 -19.46 -17.08
CA SER A 561 -1.04 -18.32 -16.50
C SER A 561 -1.83 -18.71 -15.25
N VAL A 562 -1.36 -19.69 -14.47
CA VAL A 562 -1.91 -20.10 -13.18
C VAL A 562 -0.88 -19.84 -12.09
N LEU A 563 -1.27 -19.05 -11.10
CA LEU A 563 -0.46 -18.69 -9.94
C LEU A 563 -1.08 -19.30 -8.67
N GLY A 564 -0.24 -19.84 -7.79
CA GLY A 564 -0.60 -20.25 -6.44
C GLY A 564 0.38 -19.69 -5.43
N PHE A 565 -0.12 -19.06 -4.36
CA PHE A 565 0.71 -18.62 -3.23
C PHE A 565 0.02 -18.86 -1.90
N ALA A 566 0.82 -19.00 -0.86
CA ALA A 566 0.37 -19.33 0.48
C ALA A 566 0.65 -18.19 1.47
N ARG A 567 -0.27 -17.99 2.41
CA ARG A 567 -0.08 -17.27 3.67
C ARG A 567 -0.25 -18.28 4.80
N PHE A 568 0.67 -18.31 5.75
CA PHE A 568 0.66 -19.40 6.72
C PHE A 568 1.34 -19.07 8.06
N THR A 569 0.88 -19.75 9.09
CA THR A 569 1.54 -19.90 10.39
C THR A 569 1.78 -21.38 10.64
N SER A 570 2.10 -21.80 11.88
CA SER A 570 2.14 -23.22 12.26
C SER A 570 0.76 -23.91 12.26
N ASP A 571 -0.31 -23.13 12.39
CA ASP A 571 -1.65 -23.63 12.71
C ASP A 571 -2.73 -23.13 11.69
N GLU A 572 -2.34 -22.32 10.74
CA GLU A 572 -3.25 -21.76 9.74
C GLU A 572 -2.56 -21.71 8.37
N LEU A 573 -3.20 -22.21 7.34
CA LEU A 573 -2.72 -22.20 5.96
C LEU A 573 -3.82 -21.72 5.03
N TRP A 574 -3.53 -20.63 4.33
CA TRP A 574 -4.34 -20.11 3.25
C TRP A 574 -3.60 -20.24 1.92
N ILE A 575 -4.31 -20.69 0.89
CA ILE A 575 -3.75 -20.79 -0.47
C ILE A 575 -4.67 -20.04 -1.43
N THR A 576 -4.13 -19.02 -2.07
CA THR A 576 -4.76 -18.31 -3.17
C THR A 576 -4.31 -18.97 -4.47
N VAL A 577 -5.27 -19.36 -5.29
CA VAL A 577 -5.04 -19.84 -6.67
C VAL A 577 -5.74 -18.88 -7.62
N ALA A 578 -5.00 -18.28 -8.54
CA ALA A 578 -5.53 -17.35 -9.54
C ALA A 578 -5.11 -17.77 -10.94
N SER A 579 -6.05 -17.72 -11.89
CA SER A 579 -5.79 -18.03 -13.29
C SER A 579 -6.15 -16.85 -14.18
N SER A 580 -5.24 -16.48 -15.05
CA SER A 580 -5.51 -15.67 -16.24
C SER A 580 -5.38 -16.48 -17.54
N ASP A 581 -5.36 -17.82 -17.43
CA ASP A 581 -5.31 -18.74 -18.56
C ASP A 581 -6.66 -18.80 -19.30
N LEU A 582 -6.61 -19.03 -20.58
CA LEU A 582 -7.80 -19.23 -21.43
C LEU A 582 -8.29 -20.69 -21.46
N GLU A 583 -7.53 -21.60 -20.84
CA GLU A 583 -7.82 -23.02 -20.76
C GLU A 583 -7.85 -23.48 -19.30
N SER A 584 -8.58 -24.58 -19.05
CA SER A 584 -8.55 -25.25 -17.75
C SER A 584 -7.21 -25.95 -17.53
N ARG A 585 -6.65 -25.84 -16.33
CA ARG A 585 -5.37 -26.45 -15.95
C ARG A 585 -5.51 -27.37 -14.74
N GLN A 586 -4.93 -28.56 -14.83
CA GLN A 586 -4.75 -29.41 -13.65
C GLN A 586 -3.46 -29.00 -12.94
N ILE A 587 -3.57 -28.73 -11.65
CA ILE A 587 -2.43 -28.30 -10.83
C ILE A 587 -2.30 -29.15 -9.57
N LYS A 588 -1.06 -29.20 -9.05
CA LYS A 588 -0.71 -29.83 -7.78
C LYS A 588 0.16 -28.88 -6.96
N ILE A 589 -0.24 -28.65 -5.71
CA ILE A 589 0.44 -27.77 -4.78
C ILE A 589 0.93 -28.61 -3.59
N PRO A 590 2.25 -28.64 -3.28
CA PRO A 590 2.78 -29.41 -2.16
C PRO A 590 2.45 -28.74 -0.84
N VAL A 591 1.37 -29.16 -0.16
CA VAL A 591 0.93 -28.60 1.13
C VAL A 591 1.71 -29.19 2.32
N ALA A 592 2.29 -30.38 2.17
CA ALA A 592 3.14 -30.99 3.20
C ALA A 592 4.35 -30.11 3.58
N VAL A 593 4.82 -29.24 2.69
CA VAL A 593 5.93 -28.31 2.98
C VAL A 593 5.62 -27.31 4.08
N PHE A 594 4.36 -27.14 4.44
CA PHE A 594 3.91 -26.30 5.57
C PHE A 594 3.76 -27.06 6.88
N GLY A 595 3.76 -28.39 6.82
CA GLY A 595 3.62 -29.30 7.95
C GLY A 595 2.68 -30.46 7.64
N GLN A 596 2.86 -31.60 8.30
CA GLN A 596 2.06 -32.81 8.07
C GLN A 596 0.57 -32.61 8.42
N SER A 597 0.25 -31.72 9.37
CA SER A 597 -1.13 -31.39 9.73
C SER A 597 -1.95 -30.82 8.57
N PHE A 598 -1.30 -30.14 7.61
CA PHE A 598 -1.96 -29.61 6.40
C PHE A 598 -2.00 -30.63 5.24
N ALA A 599 -1.40 -31.80 5.44
CA ALA A 599 -1.28 -32.85 4.42
C ALA A 599 -2.31 -33.98 4.60
N GLU A 600 -3.23 -33.86 5.54
CA GLU A 600 -4.26 -34.84 5.81
C GLU A 600 -5.21 -34.98 4.59
N ASN A 601 -5.61 -36.20 4.30
CA ASN A 601 -6.49 -36.47 3.16
C ASN A 601 -7.85 -35.78 3.36
N ALA A 602 -8.24 -34.95 2.39
CA ALA A 602 -9.49 -34.20 2.40
C ALA A 602 -10.06 -33.99 1.00
N VAL A 603 -11.38 -33.96 0.89
CA VAL A 603 -12.10 -33.56 -0.33
C VAL A 603 -12.74 -32.19 -0.07
N ILE A 604 -12.44 -31.22 -0.92
CA ILE A 604 -12.89 -29.84 -0.79
C ILE A 604 -13.87 -29.56 -1.95
N GLN A 605 -15.15 -29.37 -1.60
CA GLN A 605 -16.20 -29.10 -2.58
C GLN A 605 -16.50 -27.61 -2.77
N LYS A 606 -16.08 -26.78 -1.82
CA LYS A 606 -16.18 -25.31 -1.86
C LYS A 606 -14.94 -24.68 -1.29
N ASP A 607 -14.50 -23.58 -1.89
CA ASP A 607 -13.44 -22.75 -1.33
C ASP A 607 -13.91 -21.97 -0.09
N ALA A 608 -13.02 -21.21 0.54
CA ALA A 608 -13.33 -20.44 1.75
C ALA A 608 -14.39 -19.33 1.53
N LEU A 609 -14.60 -18.92 0.29
CA LEU A 609 -15.61 -17.91 -0.09
C LEU A 609 -16.95 -18.54 -0.49
N GLY A 610 -17.01 -19.89 -0.55
CA GLY A 610 -18.20 -20.65 -0.92
C GLY A 610 -18.31 -20.96 -2.42
N THR A 611 -17.28 -20.67 -3.20
CA THR A 611 -17.20 -21.00 -4.63
C THR A 611 -17.07 -22.51 -4.80
N ALA A 612 -17.91 -23.11 -5.63
CA ALA A 612 -17.83 -24.54 -5.92
C ALA A 612 -16.49 -24.91 -6.57
N VAL A 613 -15.84 -25.93 -6.06
CA VAL A 613 -14.56 -26.46 -6.56
C VAL A 613 -14.52 -27.97 -6.33
N ASN A 614 -13.76 -28.68 -7.15
CA ASN A 614 -13.45 -30.08 -6.90
C ASN A 614 -11.92 -30.18 -6.66
N ALA A 615 -11.54 -30.14 -5.39
CA ALA A 615 -10.16 -30.20 -4.97
C ALA A 615 -9.95 -31.32 -3.95
N VAL A 616 -8.76 -31.94 -3.97
CA VAL A 616 -8.42 -33.07 -3.09
C VAL A 616 -7.03 -32.84 -2.50
N VAL A 617 -6.92 -32.93 -1.19
CA VAL A 617 -5.65 -33.11 -0.51
C VAL A 617 -5.38 -34.60 -0.40
N LYS A 618 -4.29 -35.06 -0.98
CA LYS A 618 -3.86 -36.47 -0.90
C LYS A 618 -2.35 -36.56 -1.04
N ASN A 619 -1.74 -37.42 -0.22
CA ASN A 619 -0.27 -37.65 -0.21
C ASN A 619 0.54 -36.34 -0.09
N GLY A 620 0.05 -35.39 0.72
CA GLY A 620 0.76 -34.11 0.93
C GLY A 620 0.64 -33.09 -0.20
N GLU A 621 -0.24 -33.32 -1.18
CA GLU A 621 -0.50 -32.41 -2.29
C GLU A 621 -1.98 -32.00 -2.36
N LEU A 622 -2.25 -30.73 -2.56
CA LEU A 622 -3.55 -30.20 -2.97
C LEU A 622 -3.64 -30.27 -4.51
N SER A 623 -4.56 -31.06 -5.02
CA SER A 623 -4.79 -31.27 -6.46
C SER A 623 -6.16 -30.73 -6.84
N LEU A 624 -6.24 -29.96 -7.94
CA LEU A 624 -7.49 -29.43 -8.48
C LEU A 624 -7.38 -29.14 -9.97
N THR A 625 -8.54 -29.06 -10.63
CA THR A 625 -8.66 -28.43 -11.95
C THR A 625 -9.07 -26.98 -11.76
N VAL A 626 -8.27 -26.05 -12.26
CA VAL A 626 -8.58 -24.62 -12.30
C VAL A 626 -9.19 -24.30 -13.65
N PRO A 627 -10.48 -23.97 -13.72
CA PRO A 627 -11.09 -23.56 -14.99
C PRO A 627 -10.47 -22.24 -15.51
N ALA A 628 -10.63 -22.00 -16.81
CA ALA A 628 -10.15 -20.78 -17.46
C ALA A 628 -10.58 -19.52 -16.69
N GLY A 629 -9.64 -18.64 -16.37
CA GLY A 629 -9.88 -17.37 -15.69
C GLY A 629 -10.36 -17.44 -14.24
N LYS A 630 -10.63 -18.62 -13.68
CA LYS A 630 -11.16 -18.76 -12.32
C LYS A 630 -10.10 -18.62 -11.23
N SER A 631 -10.53 -18.26 -10.05
CA SER A 631 -9.68 -18.10 -8.87
C SER A 631 -10.36 -18.66 -7.62
N PHE A 632 -9.55 -19.19 -6.70
CA PHE A 632 -10.01 -19.83 -5.47
C PHE A 632 -9.19 -19.36 -4.27
N LEU A 633 -9.79 -19.36 -3.09
CA LEU A 633 -9.13 -19.13 -1.81
C LEU A 633 -9.41 -20.33 -0.89
N PHE A 634 -8.37 -21.12 -0.61
CA PHE A 634 -8.49 -22.29 0.27
C PHE A 634 -8.02 -21.94 1.68
N LYS A 635 -8.69 -22.48 2.69
CA LYS A 635 -8.22 -22.61 4.06
C LYS A 635 -8.03 -24.09 4.36
N LEU A 636 -6.83 -24.50 4.78
CA LEU A 636 -6.47 -25.88 5.11
C LEU A 636 -6.14 -26.01 6.59
#